data_7a0312994f1b2abe2e963d514d6d9b0a
#
_entry.id   7a0312994f1b2abe2e963d514d6d9b0a
#
_cell.length_a   1.000
_cell.length_b   1.000
_cell.length_c   1.000
_cell.angle_alpha   90.00
_cell.angle_beta   90.00
_cell.angle_gamma   90.00
#
_symmetry.space_group_name_H-M   'P 1'
#
loop_
_entity.id
_entity.type
_entity.pdbx_description
1 polymer ?
#
loop_
_entity_poly.entity_id
_entity_poly.type
_entity_poly.pdbx_seq_one_letter_code
_entity_poly.pdbx_strand_id
1 'polypeptide(L)'
;MSLTLLKKTRNFFSRQNCLKACNCKVEFYAYSLLFLLFSTGSFAQSQDTLSAKELKRLSIEELMNINVTSVSKRAERITTAASAVQVITGEDIHNAGVKTLPEALRLAANLQVAQVNSSQWSISARGFNNVLANKLLVLIDGRTVYTPMYAGVFWDVQNVMLEDVDRIEVVSGPGGTLWGANAVNGVINIITKSSKETQGAFVETAYGNVMPGMVGARYGGKAGKDISYRFYGTGFRIDNSLNDIGRSANDHWGMSQGGLRADWEVSEKDNVSLIGNIYYGLPNPDGSEEGTEIAKGDNVILRWRHTFSDRSDFQLQTYYDHTDRHFVNGLEEDLKTYDIEWQNRFQPSQKHTFTFGLGARFMHHDMKNLELFGFWPAEKKLFLYNAFVQYEYQIIPEKLRLTIGSKIEHSTYSKFQHQPNARFAFTPNKVQTYWAAASRAIRNPSRIDRDFSFSLAPGVVFLQGSDEFGVESVEAFELGWRYQPLSNVNLSVSTFYNKYEGIRSAEPAPTVDGLPITLANGVEGNTFGAEIFIQNRISTWLNIRAGYTLVRKELRLSPGSADLNEATAESNDPAHQFLFQSNINLSKGFELGTVLRYIDRLPEPRVSGYTGLDLRIGWHLSEHLEINVVGQNLLQPSRTEFIAETPRREIERGLYGKLSWRL
;
A
#
# COMPACT_ATOMS: atom_id res chain seq x y z
N MET A 1 33.73 -25.28 -11.27
CA MET A 1 35.09 -25.21 -10.66
C MET A 1 35.01 -24.13 -9.61
N SER A 2 34.59 -24.57 -8.57
CA SER A 2 34.99 -24.76 -7.17
C SER A 2 35.17 -23.47 -6.35
N LEU A 3 34.24 -23.24 -5.46
CA LEU A 3 34.06 -22.23 -4.39
C LEU A 3 35.17 -22.24 -3.30
N THR A 4 36.45 -22.26 -3.64
CA THR A 4 37.52 -22.41 -2.63
C THR A 4 38.52 -21.21 -2.59
N LEU A 5 38.21 -20.09 -3.23
CA LEU A 5 39.17 -18.97 -3.32
C LEU A 5 38.77 -17.70 -2.53
N LEU A 6 37.66 -17.73 -1.79
CA LEU A 6 37.19 -16.57 -1.00
C LEU A 6 37.42 -16.68 0.52
N LYS A 7 38.29 -17.60 0.98
CA LYS A 7 38.57 -17.78 2.41
C LYS A 7 39.93 -17.26 2.91
N LYS A 8 40.60 -16.37 2.19
CA LYS A 8 41.97 -15.94 2.59
C LYS A 8 42.22 -14.44 2.78
N THR A 9 41.17 -13.61 2.89
CA THR A 9 41.34 -12.18 3.21
C THR A 9 40.62 -11.72 4.49
N ARG A 10 40.43 -12.61 5.43
CA ARG A 10 39.84 -12.30 6.73
C ARG A 10 40.88 -12.36 7.83
N ASN A 11 41.78 -11.34 7.93
CA ASN A 11 42.56 -11.06 9.13
C ASN A 11 43.41 -9.79 8.94
N PHE A 12 42.79 -8.62 8.81
CA PHE A 12 43.47 -7.34 9.10
C PHE A 12 42.32 -6.30 9.28
N PHE A 13 41.95 -6.04 10.47
CA PHE A 13 41.23 -4.89 11.05
C PHE A 13 40.35 -5.38 12.23
N SER A 14 41.02 -5.77 13.28
CA SER A 14 40.40 -5.81 14.60
C SER A 14 41.33 -5.10 15.58
N ARG A 15 41.01 -3.86 15.91
CA ARG A 15 41.31 -3.14 17.15
C ARG A 15 41.30 -1.64 16.88
N GLN A 16 40.13 -1.04 17.00
CA GLN A 16 39.93 0.34 17.47
C GLN A 16 38.48 0.72 17.17
N ASN A 17 37.63 0.56 18.17
CA ASN A 17 36.43 1.40 18.37
C ASN A 17 35.54 0.76 19.45
N CYS A 18 36.09 0.71 20.64
CA CYS A 18 35.36 0.29 21.83
C CYS A 18 35.25 1.47 22.81
N LEU A 19 34.66 2.61 22.38
CA LEU A 19 34.43 3.78 23.24
C LEU A 19 33.32 4.75 22.74
N LYS A 20 32.38 4.31 21.92
CA LYS A 20 31.23 5.16 21.52
C LYS A 20 29.84 4.58 21.83
N ALA A 21 29.75 3.43 22.48
CA ALA A 21 28.47 2.76 22.76
C ALA A 21 27.80 3.19 24.08
N CYS A 22 28.30 4.17 24.81
CA CYS A 22 27.78 4.51 26.14
C CYS A 22 26.92 5.79 26.21
N ASN A 23 26.80 6.59 25.14
CA ASN A 23 26.02 7.84 25.17
C ASN A 23 24.61 7.78 24.59
N CYS A 24 24.22 6.73 23.89
CA CYS A 24 22.86 6.65 23.33
C CYS A 24 21.75 6.24 24.32
N LYS A 25 22.09 5.72 25.50
CA LYS A 25 21.08 5.32 26.49
C LYS A 25 20.55 6.47 27.35
N VAL A 26 21.22 7.61 27.38
CA VAL A 26 20.85 8.74 28.24
C VAL A 26 19.89 9.73 27.54
N GLU A 27 19.94 9.85 26.23
CA GLU A 27 19.05 10.74 25.48
C GLU A 27 17.62 10.23 25.35
N PHE A 28 17.40 8.93 25.36
CA PHE A 28 16.04 8.36 25.26
C PHE A 28 15.18 8.61 26.52
N TYR A 29 15.80 8.78 27.70
CA TYR A 29 15.09 9.10 28.94
C TYR A 29 14.83 10.60 29.13
N ALA A 30 15.58 11.46 28.45
CA ALA A 30 15.41 12.92 28.60
C ALA A 30 14.21 13.48 27.83
N TYR A 31 13.85 12.89 26.69
CA TYR A 31 12.66 13.28 25.91
C TYR A 31 11.34 12.74 26.48
N SER A 32 11.38 11.64 27.24
CA SER A 32 10.18 11.09 27.90
C SER A 32 9.75 11.89 29.12
N LEU A 33 10.64 12.70 29.72
CA LEU A 33 10.32 13.50 30.94
C LEU A 33 9.78 14.91 30.62
N LEU A 34 9.96 15.42 29.41
CA LEU A 34 9.48 16.75 29.01
C LEU A 34 7.98 16.79 28.67
N PHE A 35 7.34 15.64 28.48
CA PHE A 35 5.91 15.56 28.16
C PHE A 35 4.98 15.54 29.39
N LEU A 36 5.52 15.44 30.61
CA LEU A 36 4.74 15.28 31.83
C LEU A 36 4.48 16.59 32.59
N LEU A 37 4.91 17.75 32.08
CA LEU A 37 4.82 19.03 32.83
C LEU A 37 3.81 20.07 32.30
N PHE A 38 2.94 19.71 31.36
CA PHE A 38 1.85 20.59 30.93
C PHE A 38 0.47 19.99 31.26
N SER A 39 0.15 19.79 32.53
CA SER A 39 -1.20 19.52 32.98
C SER A 39 -1.65 20.58 33.96
N THR A 40 -2.16 21.70 33.45
CA THR A 40 -3.04 22.59 34.23
C THR A 40 -4.33 22.80 33.46
N GLY A 41 -5.40 22.48 34.12
CA GLY A 41 -6.74 22.25 33.66
C GLY A 41 -7.40 23.35 32.85
N SER A 42 -8.25 22.85 31.96
CA SER A 42 -9.44 23.60 31.51
C SER A 42 -10.58 22.62 31.40
N PHE A 43 -11.64 22.87 32.12
CA PHE A 43 -12.89 22.12 32.07
C PHE A 43 -13.46 22.18 30.66
N ALA A 44 -13.49 21.06 29.97
CA ALA A 44 -14.18 20.90 28.70
C ALA A 44 -15.67 20.62 28.97
N GLN A 45 -16.49 21.51 28.49
CA GLN A 45 -17.93 21.37 28.43
C GLN A 45 -18.26 20.25 27.45
N SER A 46 -19.01 19.21 27.90
CA SER A 46 -19.47 18.12 27.09
C SER A 46 -20.41 18.62 25.99
N GLN A 47 -20.02 18.53 24.75
CA GLN A 47 -20.92 18.50 23.61
C GLN A 47 -21.05 17.06 23.14
N ASP A 48 -22.29 16.68 22.84
CA ASP A 48 -22.72 15.34 22.41
C ASP A 48 -21.78 14.75 21.34
N THR A 49 -20.82 13.99 21.78
CA THR A 49 -20.14 13.03 20.94
C THR A 49 -21.03 11.79 20.88
N LEU A 50 -21.43 11.37 19.68
CA LEU A 50 -22.11 10.10 19.47
C LEU A 50 -21.37 9.00 20.25
N SER A 51 -22.08 8.38 21.18
CA SER A 51 -21.49 7.36 22.05
C SER A 51 -21.03 6.17 21.21
N ALA A 52 -20.00 5.41 21.67
CA ALA A 52 -19.58 4.16 21.04
C ALA A 52 -20.76 3.19 20.78
N LYS A 53 -21.87 3.37 21.50
CA LYS A 53 -23.11 2.64 21.35
C LYS A 53 -23.96 3.11 20.15
N GLU A 54 -23.79 4.38 19.73
CA GLU A 54 -24.43 4.95 18.52
C GLU A 54 -23.60 4.67 17.27
N LEU A 55 -22.26 4.66 17.36
CA LEU A 55 -21.37 4.15 16.31
C LEU A 55 -21.59 2.64 16.05
N LYS A 56 -21.89 1.85 17.09
CA LYS A 56 -22.35 0.44 16.95
C LYS A 56 -23.74 0.31 16.29
N ARG A 57 -24.46 1.41 16.12
CA ARG A 57 -25.76 1.51 15.45
C ARG A 57 -25.71 2.12 14.05
N LEU A 58 -24.54 2.25 13.45
CA LEU A 58 -24.49 2.50 12.02
C LEU A 58 -25.43 1.49 11.36
N SER A 59 -26.47 1.99 10.75
CA SER A 59 -27.49 1.12 10.18
C SER A 59 -26.83 0.21 9.16
N ILE A 60 -27.35 -0.96 8.95
CA ILE A 60 -26.91 -1.89 7.89
C ILE A 60 -26.81 -1.14 6.55
N GLU A 61 -27.65 -0.13 6.34
CA GLU A 61 -27.68 0.73 5.16
C GLU A 61 -26.45 1.65 5.04
N GLU A 62 -25.87 2.13 6.14
CA GLU A 62 -24.69 2.99 6.11
C GLU A 62 -23.40 2.22 5.79
N LEU A 63 -23.27 0.98 6.30
CA LEU A 63 -22.15 0.08 5.93
C LEU A 63 -22.22 -0.39 4.47
N MET A 64 -23.42 -0.45 3.88
CA MET A 64 -23.64 -0.85 2.49
C MET A 64 -23.59 0.33 1.51
N ASN A 65 -23.71 1.56 2.01
CA ASN A 65 -23.54 2.81 1.25
C ASN A 65 -22.11 3.33 1.28
N ILE A 66 -21.10 2.45 1.46
CA ILE A 66 -19.70 2.86 1.41
C ILE A 66 -19.45 3.57 0.09
N ASN A 67 -19.02 4.83 0.19
CA ASN A 67 -18.58 5.59 -0.94
C ASN A 67 -17.10 5.30 -1.20
N VAL A 68 -16.77 4.98 -2.43
CA VAL A 68 -15.40 4.82 -2.90
C VAL A 68 -15.01 6.02 -3.75
N THR A 69 -13.75 6.42 -3.66
CA THR A 69 -13.22 7.56 -4.41
C THR A 69 -12.21 7.14 -5.49
N SER A 70 -11.63 5.97 -5.34
CA SER A 70 -10.53 5.50 -6.21
C SER A 70 -10.96 5.13 -7.62
N VAL A 71 -12.24 4.85 -7.86
CA VAL A 71 -12.77 4.43 -9.18
C VAL A 71 -13.04 5.63 -10.10
N SER A 72 -13.44 6.78 -9.54
CA SER A 72 -13.89 7.96 -10.33
C SER A 72 -13.32 9.29 -9.84
N LYS A 73 -12.39 9.28 -8.88
CA LYS A 73 -11.87 10.45 -8.15
C LYS A 73 -12.97 11.32 -7.51
N ARG A 74 -14.12 10.73 -7.26
CA ARG A 74 -15.26 11.32 -6.53
C ARG A 74 -15.91 10.26 -5.67
N ALA A 75 -16.64 10.67 -4.65
CA ALA A 75 -17.45 9.75 -3.87
C ALA A 75 -18.57 9.14 -4.75
N GLU A 76 -18.52 7.84 -4.97
CA GLU A 76 -19.57 7.06 -5.62
C GLU A 76 -19.85 5.80 -4.82
N ARG A 77 -21.09 5.31 -4.86
CA ARG A 77 -21.46 4.08 -4.15
C ARG A 77 -20.71 2.89 -4.75
N ILE A 78 -20.13 2.06 -3.88
CA ILE A 78 -19.46 0.83 -4.29
C ILE A 78 -20.38 -0.06 -5.16
N THR A 79 -21.70 -0.06 -4.86
CA THR A 79 -22.69 -0.87 -5.57
C THR A 79 -22.86 -0.50 -7.04
N THR A 80 -22.58 0.74 -7.43
CA THR A 80 -22.73 1.24 -8.80
C THR A 80 -21.41 1.45 -9.52
N ALA A 81 -20.28 1.25 -8.85
CA ALA A 81 -18.95 1.44 -9.42
C ALA A 81 -18.66 0.38 -10.51
N ALA A 82 -18.22 0.80 -11.70
CA ALA A 82 -17.87 -0.10 -12.80
C ALA A 82 -16.40 -0.56 -12.72
N SER A 83 -16.04 -1.24 -11.64
CA SER A 83 -14.68 -1.77 -11.40
C SER A 83 -14.70 -2.84 -10.31
N ALA A 84 -13.74 -3.75 -10.30
CA ALA A 84 -13.51 -4.67 -9.19
C ALA A 84 -12.89 -3.88 -8.03
N VAL A 85 -13.66 -3.61 -6.98
CA VAL A 85 -13.20 -2.84 -5.81
C VAL A 85 -13.58 -3.55 -4.52
N GLN A 86 -12.63 -3.64 -3.59
CA GLN A 86 -12.86 -4.07 -2.21
C GLN A 86 -12.49 -2.92 -1.27
N VAL A 87 -13.18 -2.84 -0.15
CA VAL A 87 -12.93 -1.85 0.90
C VAL A 87 -12.64 -2.59 2.20
N ILE A 88 -11.54 -2.23 2.84
CA ILE A 88 -11.18 -2.63 4.19
C ILE A 88 -11.48 -1.41 5.06
N THR A 89 -12.43 -1.53 5.97
CA THR A 89 -12.81 -0.44 6.88
C THR A 89 -11.88 -0.36 8.09
N GLY A 90 -11.83 0.77 8.78
CA GLY A 90 -11.14 0.87 10.07
C GLY A 90 -11.66 -0.14 11.11
N GLU A 91 -12.96 -0.50 11.06
CA GLU A 91 -13.54 -1.56 11.87
C GLU A 91 -12.99 -2.95 11.52
N ASP A 92 -12.82 -3.27 10.23
CA ASP A 92 -12.21 -4.53 9.80
C ASP A 92 -10.76 -4.65 10.29
N ILE A 93 -9.99 -3.55 10.21
CA ILE A 93 -8.60 -3.46 10.68
C ILE A 93 -8.55 -3.71 12.20
N HIS A 94 -9.40 -3.02 12.95
CA HIS A 94 -9.51 -3.16 14.40
C HIS A 94 -9.87 -4.60 14.80
N ASN A 95 -10.91 -5.18 14.17
CA ASN A 95 -11.41 -6.52 14.47
C ASN A 95 -10.43 -7.64 14.07
N ALA A 96 -9.56 -7.42 13.09
CA ALA A 96 -8.53 -8.38 12.70
C ALA A 96 -7.31 -8.36 13.63
N GLY A 97 -7.11 -7.29 14.41
CA GLY A 97 -5.96 -7.17 15.31
C GLY A 97 -4.63 -7.12 14.58
N VAL A 98 -4.55 -6.51 13.41
CA VAL A 98 -3.30 -6.37 12.65
C VAL A 98 -2.38 -5.32 13.26
N LYS A 99 -1.06 -5.47 13.08
CA LYS A 99 -0.03 -4.63 13.69
C LYS A 99 0.48 -3.52 12.77
N THR A 100 0.47 -3.77 11.47
CA THR A 100 1.09 -2.90 10.45
C THR A 100 0.16 -2.68 9.26
N LEU A 101 0.42 -1.64 8.47
CA LEU A 101 -0.32 -1.36 7.26
C LEU A 101 -0.25 -2.51 6.22
N PRO A 102 0.91 -3.13 5.93
CA PRO A 102 0.96 -4.31 5.07
C PRO A 102 0.10 -5.48 5.57
N GLU A 103 0.05 -5.73 6.88
CA GLU A 103 -0.84 -6.76 7.43
C GLU A 103 -2.32 -6.43 7.21
N ALA A 104 -2.72 -5.14 7.31
CA ALA A 104 -4.08 -4.72 7.02
C ALA A 104 -4.49 -5.03 5.57
N LEU A 105 -3.56 -4.94 4.61
CA LEU A 105 -3.83 -5.29 3.21
C LEU A 105 -4.13 -6.78 3.00
N ARG A 106 -3.75 -7.67 3.92
CA ARG A 106 -4.14 -9.09 3.91
C ARG A 106 -5.66 -9.31 4.04
N LEU A 107 -6.40 -8.29 4.45
CA LEU A 107 -7.86 -8.33 4.58
C LEU A 107 -8.59 -8.11 3.24
N ALA A 108 -7.86 -7.85 2.15
CA ALA A 108 -8.39 -7.82 0.79
C ALA A 108 -8.10 -9.14 0.07
N ALA A 109 -9.15 -9.85 -0.36
CA ALA A 109 -8.99 -11.15 -1.00
C ALA A 109 -8.37 -11.08 -2.40
N ASN A 110 -8.39 -9.92 -3.04
CA ASN A 110 -7.84 -9.65 -4.37
C ASN A 110 -6.38 -9.16 -4.36
N LEU A 111 -5.73 -9.15 -3.19
CA LEU A 111 -4.30 -8.87 -3.04
C LEU A 111 -3.54 -10.13 -2.61
N GLN A 112 -2.41 -10.38 -3.26
CA GLN A 112 -1.38 -11.26 -2.71
C GLN A 112 -0.49 -10.42 -1.80
N VAL A 113 -0.42 -10.78 -0.51
CA VAL A 113 0.38 -10.09 0.49
C VAL A 113 1.23 -11.12 1.21
N ALA A 114 2.50 -11.17 0.86
CA ALA A 114 3.48 -12.08 1.45
C ALA A 114 4.51 -11.30 2.26
N GLN A 115 4.78 -11.75 3.46
CA GLN A 115 5.87 -11.24 4.29
C GLN A 115 7.15 -12.00 3.94
N VAL A 116 8.19 -11.25 3.58
CA VAL A 116 9.48 -11.80 3.16
C VAL A 116 10.38 -12.01 4.39
N ASN A 117 10.50 -10.98 5.22
CA ASN A 117 11.22 -10.97 6.49
C ASN A 117 10.51 -10.03 7.47
N SER A 118 11.15 -9.58 8.55
CA SER A 118 10.50 -8.74 9.56
C SER A 118 9.97 -7.41 9.01
N SER A 119 10.62 -6.81 7.99
CA SER A 119 10.32 -5.48 7.45
C SER A 119 9.90 -5.47 5.98
N GLN A 120 10.26 -6.50 5.19
CA GLN A 120 10.02 -6.54 3.75
C GLN A 120 8.74 -7.32 3.40
N TRP A 121 8.05 -6.82 2.38
CA TRP A 121 6.77 -7.34 1.92
C TRP A 121 6.72 -7.40 0.40
N SER A 122 6.18 -8.49 -0.13
CA SER A 122 5.77 -8.60 -1.52
C SER A 122 4.25 -8.42 -1.60
N ILE A 123 3.79 -7.34 -2.26
CA ILE A 123 2.37 -7.02 -2.38
C ILE A 123 2.04 -6.82 -3.86
N SER A 124 1.13 -7.64 -4.37
CA SER A 124 0.73 -7.64 -5.78
C SER A 124 -0.75 -7.92 -5.95
N ALA A 125 -1.28 -7.62 -7.14
CA ALA A 125 -2.62 -7.98 -7.58
C ALA A 125 -2.56 -8.58 -8.97
N ARG A 126 -3.35 -9.63 -9.23
CA ARG A 126 -3.48 -10.26 -10.55
C ARG A 126 -2.14 -10.75 -11.14
N GLY A 127 -1.22 -11.16 -10.28
CA GLY A 127 0.11 -11.66 -10.64
C GLY A 127 1.24 -10.67 -10.42
N PHE A 128 2.45 -11.07 -10.86
CA PHE A 128 3.69 -10.30 -10.71
C PHE A 128 4.13 -10.12 -9.25
N ASN A 129 4.00 -11.21 -8.47
CA ASN A 129 4.42 -11.27 -7.09
C ASN A 129 5.96 -11.24 -7.02
N ASN A 130 6.51 -10.16 -6.45
CA ASN A 130 7.94 -9.91 -6.35
C ASN A 130 8.22 -8.97 -5.17
N VAL A 131 9.41 -9.04 -4.57
CA VAL A 131 9.85 -8.09 -3.52
C VAL A 131 9.90 -6.66 -4.05
N LEU A 132 10.30 -6.50 -5.31
CA LEU A 132 10.28 -5.24 -6.03
C LEU A 132 9.00 -5.10 -6.88
N ALA A 133 7.85 -5.53 -6.35
CA ALA A 133 6.56 -5.42 -7.04
C ALA A 133 6.28 -3.97 -7.46
N ASN A 134 5.96 -3.78 -8.74
CA ASN A 134 5.94 -2.47 -9.39
C ASN A 134 4.72 -2.23 -10.30
N LYS A 135 3.67 -3.04 -10.13
CA LYS A 135 2.45 -2.95 -10.95
C LYS A 135 1.25 -2.35 -10.18
N LEU A 136 1.44 -1.95 -8.91
CA LEU A 136 0.42 -1.32 -8.08
C LEU A 136 0.78 0.13 -7.77
N LEU A 137 -0.18 1.02 -7.93
CA LEU A 137 -0.09 2.38 -7.41
C LEU A 137 -0.64 2.42 -5.99
N VAL A 138 0.11 2.99 -5.06
CA VAL A 138 -0.29 3.13 -3.67
C VAL A 138 -0.35 4.59 -3.27
N LEU A 139 -1.43 4.96 -2.59
CA LEU A 139 -1.66 6.31 -2.09
C LEU A 139 -1.97 6.29 -0.59
N ILE A 140 -1.46 7.27 0.14
CA ILE A 140 -1.84 7.57 1.52
C ILE A 140 -2.35 9.02 1.55
N ASP A 141 -3.61 9.21 1.86
CA ASP A 141 -4.29 10.52 1.83
C ASP A 141 -4.09 11.29 0.50
N GLY A 142 -3.99 10.56 -0.63
CA GLY A 142 -3.79 11.11 -1.96
C GLY A 142 -2.32 11.42 -2.32
N ARG A 143 -1.35 11.28 -1.41
CA ARG A 143 0.07 11.28 -1.71
C ARG A 143 0.48 9.91 -2.27
N THR A 144 1.11 9.89 -3.42
CA THR A 144 1.69 8.67 -3.99
C THR A 144 2.95 8.28 -3.23
N VAL A 145 2.97 7.07 -2.66
CA VAL A 145 4.11 6.53 -1.90
C VAL A 145 5.04 5.68 -2.78
N TYR A 146 5.47 6.24 -3.87
CA TYR A 146 6.21 5.60 -4.94
C TYR A 146 7.68 6.01 -4.92
N THR A 147 8.61 5.06 -5.14
CA THR A 147 10.01 5.37 -5.40
C THR A 147 10.35 5.22 -6.89
N PRO A 148 11.05 6.19 -7.50
CA PRO A 148 11.55 6.05 -8.87
C PRO A 148 12.69 5.04 -8.97
N MET A 149 13.25 4.56 -7.86
CA MET A 149 14.35 3.60 -7.86
C MET A 149 13.99 2.33 -8.62
N TYR A 150 12.83 1.69 -8.27
CA TYR A 150 12.37 0.46 -8.91
C TYR A 150 10.89 0.48 -9.35
N ALA A 151 10.25 1.65 -9.30
CA ALA A 151 8.84 1.86 -9.65
C ALA A 151 7.83 1.19 -8.70
N GLY A 152 8.16 1.04 -7.43
CA GLY A 152 7.35 0.37 -6.42
C GLY A 152 7.28 1.10 -5.08
N VAL A 153 7.05 0.37 -4.00
CA VAL A 153 6.81 0.90 -2.66
C VAL A 153 7.72 0.24 -1.63
N PHE A 154 8.48 1.04 -0.90
CA PHE A 154 9.19 0.59 0.28
C PHE A 154 8.22 0.49 1.47
N TRP A 155 7.68 -0.71 1.72
CA TRP A 155 6.66 -0.94 2.73
C TRP A 155 7.14 -0.81 4.18
N ASP A 156 8.43 -0.94 4.41
CA ASP A 156 9.09 -0.81 5.71
C ASP A 156 8.93 0.59 6.35
N VAL A 157 8.68 1.62 5.53
CA VAL A 157 8.48 3.00 5.99
C VAL A 157 7.07 3.53 5.73
N GLN A 158 6.20 2.75 5.09
CA GLN A 158 4.80 3.16 4.92
C GLN A 158 3.98 2.72 6.13
N ASN A 159 3.73 3.67 7.03
CA ASN A 159 2.94 3.45 8.23
C ASN A 159 1.92 4.58 8.43
N VAL A 160 0.86 4.25 9.14
CA VAL A 160 -0.16 5.16 9.65
C VAL A 160 -0.61 4.64 11.02
N MET A 161 -1.09 5.51 11.89
CA MET A 161 -1.79 5.05 13.08
C MET A 161 -3.05 4.29 12.64
N LEU A 162 -3.08 2.96 12.81
CA LEU A 162 -4.14 2.10 12.24
C LEU A 162 -5.54 2.47 12.75
N GLU A 163 -5.65 2.95 13.99
CA GLU A 163 -6.91 3.46 14.56
C GLU A 163 -7.43 4.72 13.86
N ASP A 164 -6.55 5.44 13.15
CA ASP A 164 -6.90 6.62 12.36
C ASP A 164 -7.22 6.31 10.91
N VAL A 165 -7.11 5.06 10.47
CA VAL A 165 -7.56 4.66 9.14
C VAL A 165 -9.08 4.68 9.11
N ASP A 166 -9.66 5.43 8.16
CA ASP A 166 -11.08 5.38 7.84
C ASP A 166 -11.36 4.12 7.00
N ARG A 167 -10.64 3.98 5.90
CA ARG A 167 -10.73 2.82 5.01
C ARG A 167 -9.53 2.70 4.09
N ILE A 168 -9.35 1.51 3.54
CA ILE A 168 -8.43 1.22 2.45
C ILE A 168 -9.26 0.76 1.26
N GLU A 169 -9.18 1.49 0.16
CA GLU A 169 -9.83 1.12 -1.10
C GLU A 169 -8.83 0.35 -1.97
N VAL A 170 -9.15 -0.87 -2.34
CA VAL A 170 -8.35 -1.73 -3.21
C VAL A 170 -9.10 -1.93 -4.52
N VAL A 171 -8.64 -1.28 -5.56
CA VAL A 171 -9.19 -1.38 -6.91
C VAL A 171 -8.29 -2.31 -7.71
N SER A 172 -8.82 -3.44 -8.19
CA SER A 172 -8.14 -4.33 -9.13
C SER A 172 -8.33 -3.86 -10.56
N GLY A 173 -7.32 -4.10 -11.39
CA GLY A 173 -7.30 -3.71 -12.79
C GLY A 173 -6.77 -2.31 -13.05
N PRO A 174 -6.59 -1.92 -14.32
CA PRO A 174 -5.93 -0.69 -14.69
C PRO A 174 -6.63 0.57 -14.18
N GLY A 175 -5.89 1.39 -13.44
CA GLY A 175 -6.30 2.71 -12.94
C GLY A 175 -5.69 3.89 -13.71
N GLY A 176 -4.97 3.62 -14.80
CA GLY A 176 -4.12 4.59 -15.48
C GLY A 176 -4.81 5.88 -15.94
N THR A 177 -6.06 5.82 -16.37
CA THR A 177 -6.81 7.01 -16.84
C THR A 177 -6.98 8.09 -15.77
N LEU A 178 -7.17 7.72 -14.52
CA LEU A 178 -7.35 8.69 -13.43
C LEU A 178 -6.06 8.91 -12.64
N TRP A 179 -5.32 7.84 -12.39
CA TRP A 179 -4.18 7.85 -11.49
C TRP A 179 -2.83 7.96 -12.21
N GLY A 180 -2.79 7.62 -13.52
CA GLY A 180 -1.57 7.68 -14.33
C GLY A 180 -0.75 6.40 -14.32
N ALA A 181 0.50 6.52 -14.74
CA ALA A 181 1.42 5.41 -14.81
C ALA A 181 1.59 4.68 -13.46
N ASN A 182 1.97 3.41 -13.54
CA ASN A 182 2.15 2.46 -12.44
C ASN A 182 0.86 1.94 -11.80
N ALA A 183 -0.32 2.49 -12.14
CA ALA A 183 -1.62 1.89 -11.82
C ALA A 183 -1.97 0.77 -12.83
N VAL A 184 -1.09 -0.23 -12.97
CA VAL A 184 -1.16 -1.27 -14.01
C VAL A 184 -2.14 -2.37 -13.61
N ASN A 185 -1.92 -3.01 -12.46
CA ASN A 185 -2.74 -4.10 -11.96
C ASN A 185 -3.73 -3.66 -10.89
N GLY A 186 -3.60 -2.43 -10.38
CA GLY A 186 -4.52 -1.89 -9.41
C GLY A 186 -4.04 -0.61 -8.72
N VAL A 187 -4.92 -0.12 -7.86
CA VAL A 187 -4.68 1.04 -7.00
C VAL A 187 -5.05 0.68 -5.57
N ILE A 188 -4.16 0.97 -4.63
CA ILE A 188 -4.42 0.90 -3.18
C ILE A 188 -4.45 2.34 -2.67
N ASN A 189 -5.58 2.74 -2.07
CA ASN A 189 -5.75 4.08 -1.54
C ASN A 189 -6.11 4.01 -0.06
N ILE A 190 -5.15 4.37 0.78
CA ILE A 190 -5.29 4.43 2.23
C ILE A 190 -5.80 5.84 2.58
N ILE A 191 -6.95 5.91 3.24
CA ILE A 191 -7.62 7.14 3.60
C ILE A 191 -7.73 7.20 5.12
N THR A 192 -7.19 8.26 5.73
CA THR A 192 -7.29 8.47 7.16
C THR A 192 -8.53 9.29 7.53
N LYS A 193 -9.07 9.06 8.72
CA LYS A 193 -10.19 9.80 9.30
C LYS A 193 -9.90 11.30 9.29
N SER A 194 -10.92 12.12 9.13
CA SER A 194 -10.79 13.56 9.32
C SER A 194 -10.43 13.90 10.77
N SER A 195 -9.86 15.08 10.99
CA SER A 195 -9.59 15.54 12.36
C SER A 195 -10.88 15.76 13.17
N LYS A 196 -12.03 15.96 12.52
CA LYS A 196 -13.34 16.06 13.17
C LYS A 196 -13.77 14.73 13.83
N GLU A 197 -13.41 13.60 13.22
CA GLU A 197 -13.75 12.25 13.68
C GLU A 197 -12.81 11.71 14.74
N THR A 198 -11.72 12.44 15.03
CA THR A 198 -10.63 12.01 15.91
C THR A 198 -10.41 12.97 17.06
N GLN A 199 -11.50 13.55 17.60
CA GLN A 199 -11.48 14.44 18.74
C GLN A 199 -11.21 13.68 20.04
N GLY A 200 -10.70 14.38 21.07
CA GLY A 200 -10.33 13.80 22.35
C GLY A 200 -8.96 13.14 22.35
N ALA A 201 -8.65 12.45 23.43
CA ALA A 201 -7.38 11.73 23.60
C ALA A 201 -7.55 10.24 23.29
N PHE A 202 -6.53 9.66 22.68
CA PHE A 202 -6.42 8.21 22.46
C PHE A 202 -5.00 7.76 22.76
N VAL A 203 -4.87 6.66 23.50
CA VAL A 203 -3.58 6.03 23.80
C VAL A 203 -3.71 4.53 23.60
N GLU A 204 -2.70 3.92 22.98
CA GLU A 204 -2.60 2.48 22.84
C GLU A 204 -1.20 1.97 23.17
N THR A 205 -1.13 0.76 23.68
CA THR A 205 0.13 0.04 23.88
C THR A 205 -0.06 -1.45 23.60
N ALA A 206 0.95 -2.10 23.08
CA ALA A 206 0.92 -3.54 22.87
C ALA A 206 2.27 -4.19 23.17
N TYR A 207 2.22 -5.46 23.56
CA TYR A 207 3.38 -6.28 23.88
C TYR A 207 3.13 -7.76 23.56
N GLY A 208 4.14 -8.43 22.99
CA GLY A 208 4.07 -9.85 22.67
C GLY A 208 5.39 -10.41 22.17
N ASN A 209 5.39 -11.70 21.75
CA ASN A 209 6.61 -12.37 21.30
C ASN A 209 7.13 -11.84 19.96
N VAL A 210 6.25 -11.57 18.99
CA VAL A 210 6.63 -11.04 17.67
C VAL A 210 6.59 -9.51 17.61
N MET A 211 6.08 -8.85 18.66
CA MET A 211 6.02 -7.40 18.81
C MET A 211 6.39 -7.03 20.24
N PRO A 212 7.69 -6.94 20.55
CA PRO A 212 8.18 -6.65 21.91
C PRO A 212 7.85 -5.25 22.41
N GLY A 213 7.19 -4.43 21.62
CA GLY A 213 6.66 -3.15 22.06
C GLY A 213 6.00 -2.36 20.95
N MET A 214 4.85 -1.75 21.29
CA MET A 214 4.18 -0.71 20.51
C MET A 214 3.58 0.30 21.48
N VAL A 215 3.67 1.57 21.13
CA VAL A 215 3.00 2.68 21.82
C VAL A 215 2.47 3.65 20.78
N GLY A 216 1.27 4.16 21.00
CA GLY A 216 0.65 5.19 20.18
C GLY A 216 -0.12 6.16 21.07
N ALA A 217 -0.09 7.43 20.72
CA ALA A 217 -0.89 8.46 21.36
C ALA A 217 -1.39 9.47 20.32
N ARG A 218 -2.62 9.94 20.49
CA ARG A 218 -3.23 10.96 19.67
C ARG A 218 -4.05 11.90 20.54
N TYR A 219 -4.05 13.18 20.16
CA TYR A 219 -4.95 14.19 20.71
C TYR A 219 -5.58 14.99 19.56
N GLY A 220 -6.91 15.07 19.56
CA GLY A 220 -7.69 15.89 18.64
C GLY A 220 -8.44 17.00 19.39
N GLY A 221 -8.52 18.17 18.76
CA GLY A 221 -9.18 19.35 19.32
C GLY A 221 -9.75 20.25 18.24
N LYS A 222 -10.40 21.31 18.68
CA LYS A 222 -10.94 22.39 17.81
C LYS A 222 -10.27 23.72 18.11
N ALA A 223 -9.98 24.50 17.07
CA ALA A 223 -9.55 25.89 17.16
C ALA A 223 -10.63 26.77 16.57
N GLY A 224 -11.44 27.38 17.42
CA GLY A 224 -12.67 28.07 17.00
C GLY A 224 -13.78 27.10 16.60
N LYS A 225 -14.64 27.53 15.65
CA LYS A 225 -15.78 26.73 15.17
C LYS A 225 -15.45 25.90 13.94
N ASP A 226 -14.51 26.38 13.13
CA ASP A 226 -14.33 25.96 11.74
C ASP A 226 -13.05 25.16 11.52
N ILE A 227 -12.14 25.10 12.52
CA ILE A 227 -10.90 24.32 12.43
C ILE A 227 -10.95 23.17 13.43
N SER A 228 -10.77 21.96 12.94
CA SER A 228 -10.44 20.80 13.75
C SER A 228 -9.01 20.35 13.48
N TYR A 229 -8.35 19.82 14.49
CA TYR A 229 -6.99 19.33 14.35
C TYR A 229 -6.76 18.06 15.16
N ARG A 230 -5.74 17.32 14.80
CA ARG A 230 -5.15 16.22 15.59
C ARG A 230 -3.65 16.23 15.48
N PHE A 231 -3.00 15.78 16.54
CA PHE A 231 -1.59 15.40 16.58
C PHE A 231 -1.49 13.95 17.03
N TYR A 232 -0.52 13.21 16.50
CA TYR A 232 -0.27 11.85 16.93
C TYR A 232 1.23 11.55 16.97
N GLY A 233 1.58 10.55 17.77
CA GLY A 233 2.88 9.90 17.76
C GLY A 233 2.71 8.41 17.97
N THR A 234 3.48 7.60 17.26
CA THR A 234 3.48 6.15 17.39
C THR A 234 4.88 5.59 17.20
N GLY A 235 5.16 4.49 17.88
CA GLY A 235 6.39 3.74 17.71
C GLY A 235 6.16 2.26 17.99
N PHE A 236 6.87 1.41 17.26
CA PHE A 236 6.80 -0.02 17.45
C PHE A 236 8.15 -0.71 17.15
N ARG A 237 8.25 -1.92 17.64
CA ARG A 237 9.31 -2.88 17.27
C ARG A 237 8.67 -4.21 16.90
N ILE A 238 9.09 -4.79 15.78
CA ILE A 238 8.81 -6.15 15.35
C ILE A 238 10.08 -6.97 15.60
N ASP A 239 9.94 -8.16 16.13
CA ASP A 239 11.07 -9.03 16.41
C ASP A 239 11.61 -9.71 15.14
N ASN A 240 12.74 -10.38 15.26
CA ASN A 240 13.41 -11.06 14.17
C ASN A 240 12.53 -12.16 13.57
N SER A 241 12.63 -12.37 12.27
CA SER A 241 12.17 -13.59 11.64
C SER A 241 13.11 -14.76 11.97
N LEU A 242 12.72 -15.98 11.65
CA LEU A 242 13.58 -17.16 11.75
C LEU A 242 14.25 -17.45 10.40
N ASN A 243 15.45 -18.00 10.44
CA ASN A 243 16.07 -18.62 9.27
C ASN A 243 15.59 -20.07 9.08
N ASP A 244 16.01 -20.73 8.02
CA ASP A 244 15.66 -22.12 7.65
C ASP A 244 16.04 -23.20 8.66
N ILE A 245 16.89 -22.89 9.63
CA ILE A 245 17.29 -23.77 10.75
C ILE A 245 16.64 -23.36 12.09
N GLY A 246 15.64 -22.48 12.05
CA GLY A 246 14.86 -22.05 13.22
C GLY A 246 15.61 -21.12 14.18
N ARG A 247 16.65 -20.42 13.73
CA ARG A 247 17.39 -19.41 14.52
C ARG A 247 16.99 -18.00 14.10
N SER A 248 17.20 -17.04 15.00
CA SER A 248 17.02 -15.62 14.70
C SER A 248 17.79 -15.21 13.45
N ALA A 249 17.12 -14.49 12.55
CA ALA A 249 17.68 -13.97 11.33
C ALA A 249 18.37 -12.60 11.50
N ASN A 250 18.29 -12.00 12.69
CA ASN A 250 18.82 -10.69 13.04
C ASN A 250 18.29 -9.54 12.13
N ASP A 251 17.02 -9.62 11.79
CA ASP A 251 16.35 -8.71 10.86
C ASP A 251 15.20 -7.91 11.50
N HIS A 252 15.23 -7.70 12.82
CA HIS A 252 14.20 -6.97 13.51
C HIS A 252 13.97 -5.57 12.93
N TRP A 253 12.74 -5.08 13.08
CA TRP A 253 12.32 -3.82 12.50
C TRP A 253 11.71 -2.90 13.55
N GLY A 254 12.15 -1.66 13.60
CA GLY A 254 11.61 -0.63 14.47
C GLY A 254 11.26 0.65 13.69
N MET A 255 10.19 1.31 14.09
CA MET A 255 9.77 2.57 13.48
C MET A 255 9.15 3.50 14.51
N SER A 256 9.44 4.79 14.39
CA SER A 256 8.76 5.87 15.10
C SER A 256 8.21 6.86 14.10
N GLN A 257 7.02 7.36 14.34
CA GLN A 257 6.35 8.33 13.48
C GLN A 257 5.55 9.32 14.31
N GLY A 258 5.55 10.57 13.88
CA GLY A 258 4.69 11.61 14.38
C GLY A 258 4.02 12.36 13.25
N GLY A 259 2.84 12.94 13.52
CA GLY A 259 2.16 13.69 12.49
C GLY A 259 1.06 14.59 13.03
N LEU A 260 0.57 15.42 12.12
CA LEU A 260 -0.54 16.33 12.35
C LEU A 260 -1.52 16.29 11.18
N ARG A 261 -2.78 16.58 11.48
CA ARG A 261 -3.81 16.89 10.47
C ARG A 261 -4.65 18.06 11.00
N ALA A 262 -4.91 19.03 10.13
CA ALA A 262 -5.86 20.10 10.36
C ALA A 262 -6.84 20.17 9.19
N ASP A 263 -8.13 20.18 9.48
CA ASP A 263 -9.21 20.37 8.52
C ASP A 263 -9.93 21.66 8.87
N TRP A 264 -9.95 22.59 7.92
CA TRP A 264 -10.53 23.93 8.05
C TRP A 264 -11.69 24.12 7.08
N GLU A 265 -12.88 24.36 7.61
CA GLU A 265 -14.06 24.80 6.87
C GLU A 265 -14.01 26.32 6.72
N VAL A 266 -13.28 26.81 5.71
CA VAL A 266 -13.09 28.25 5.45
C VAL A 266 -14.43 28.93 5.17
N SER A 267 -15.33 28.22 4.48
CA SER A 267 -16.70 28.63 4.18
C SER A 267 -17.56 27.39 3.91
N GLU A 268 -18.87 27.57 3.68
CA GLU A 268 -19.75 26.47 3.21
C GLU A 268 -19.30 25.84 1.89
N LYS A 269 -18.47 26.54 1.11
CA LYS A 269 -17.98 26.12 -0.19
C LYS A 269 -16.52 25.71 -0.20
N ASP A 270 -15.74 26.13 0.79
CA ASP A 270 -14.29 25.98 0.81
C ASP A 270 -13.84 25.14 1.99
N ASN A 271 -13.14 24.05 1.69
CA ASN A 271 -12.52 23.16 2.67
C ASN A 271 -11.02 23.04 2.38
N VAL A 272 -10.19 23.28 3.39
CA VAL A 272 -8.74 23.15 3.33
C VAL A 272 -8.29 22.10 4.32
N SER A 273 -7.45 21.16 3.87
CA SER A 273 -6.83 20.15 4.75
C SER A 273 -5.31 20.25 4.65
N LEU A 274 -4.65 20.26 5.80
CA LEU A 274 -3.20 20.18 5.96
C LEU A 274 -2.87 18.88 6.69
N ILE A 275 -1.98 18.06 6.12
CA ILE A 275 -1.53 16.80 6.71
C ILE A 275 0.00 16.80 6.64
N GLY A 276 0.67 16.51 7.76
CA GLY A 276 2.12 16.42 7.83
C GLY A 276 2.56 15.24 8.67
N ASN A 277 3.62 14.55 8.25
CA ASN A 277 4.19 13.41 8.96
C ASN A 277 5.71 13.47 8.91
N ILE A 278 6.34 12.97 9.96
CA ILE A 278 7.77 12.70 10.05
C ILE A 278 7.95 11.26 10.54
N TYR A 279 8.96 10.56 10.03
CA TYR A 279 9.25 9.19 10.47
C TYR A 279 10.75 8.93 10.57
N TYR A 280 11.09 7.99 11.44
CA TYR A 280 12.40 7.43 11.60
C TYR A 280 12.29 5.92 11.80
N GLY A 281 12.90 5.15 10.91
CA GLY A 281 12.89 3.69 10.91
C GLY A 281 14.30 3.13 11.03
N LEU A 282 14.40 2.06 11.81
CA LEU A 282 15.58 1.21 11.94
C LEU A 282 15.18 -0.21 11.52
N PRO A 283 15.02 -0.44 10.21
CA PRO A 283 14.51 -1.73 9.75
C PRO A 283 15.52 -2.88 9.86
N ASN A 284 16.79 -2.60 10.17
CA ASN A 284 17.77 -3.67 10.36
C ASN A 284 19.09 -3.17 11.00
N PRO A 285 19.15 -2.96 12.33
CA PRO A 285 20.34 -2.40 12.96
C PRO A 285 21.51 -3.39 13.14
N ASP A 286 21.34 -4.72 13.04
CA ASP A 286 22.31 -5.69 13.53
C ASP A 286 22.81 -6.73 12.49
N GLY A 287 22.69 -6.49 11.19
CA GLY A 287 23.57 -7.21 10.30
C GLY A 287 22.99 -8.31 9.43
N SER A 288 21.94 -8.05 8.64
CA SER A 288 21.85 -8.73 7.35
C SER A 288 22.79 -8.02 6.36
N GLU A 289 23.37 -8.77 5.43
CA GLU A 289 24.19 -8.18 4.37
C GLU A 289 23.34 -7.40 3.35
N GLU A 290 22.01 -7.46 3.45
CA GLU A 290 21.03 -6.84 2.56
C GLU A 290 19.92 -6.15 3.36
N GLY A 291 19.39 -5.05 2.85
CA GLY A 291 18.28 -4.32 3.43
C GLY A 291 18.58 -2.85 3.69
N THR A 292 17.77 -2.24 4.54
CA THR A 292 17.89 -0.83 4.96
C THR A 292 18.41 -0.75 6.38
N GLU A 293 19.48 0.00 6.59
CA GLU A 293 20.05 0.27 7.92
C GLU A 293 19.29 1.39 8.62
N ILE A 294 19.01 2.49 7.90
CA ILE A 294 18.28 3.65 8.41
C ILE A 294 17.37 4.16 7.30
N ALA A 295 16.13 4.49 7.64
CA ALA A 295 15.24 5.22 6.76
C ALA A 295 14.53 6.32 7.56
N LYS A 296 14.62 7.55 7.08
CA LYS A 296 13.92 8.70 7.67
C LYS A 296 13.28 9.54 6.57
N GLY A 297 12.27 10.29 6.94
CA GLY A 297 11.60 11.16 5.98
C GLY A 297 10.51 11.98 6.60
N ASP A 298 10.02 12.90 5.79
CA ASP A 298 8.95 13.81 6.14
C ASP A 298 8.08 14.10 4.92
N ASN A 299 6.83 14.45 5.16
CA ASN A 299 5.93 14.88 4.10
C ASN A 299 4.92 15.90 4.62
N VAL A 300 4.43 16.71 3.68
CA VAL A 300 3.32 17.62 3.92
C VAL A 300 2.39 17.64 2.71
N ILE A 301 1.09 17.55 2.95
CA ILE A 301 0.03 17.60 1.95
C ILE A 301 -0.86 18.78 2.26
N LEU A 302 -1.13 19.62 1.27
CA LEU A 302 -2.13 20.66 1.31
C LEU A 302 -3.20 20.36 0.25
N ARG A 303 -4.45 20.33 0.66
CA ARG A 303 -5.59 20.09 -0.22
C ARG A 303 -6.63 21.19 -0.02
N TRP A 304 -7.06 21.80 -1.11
CA TRP A 304 -8.15 22.75 -1.15
C TRP A 304 -9.25 22.24 -2.06
N ARG A 305 -10.46 22.19 -1.53
CA ARG A 305 -11.69 21.87 -2.27
C ARG A 305 -12.60 23.07 -2.28
N HIS A 306 -13.12 23.41 -3.45
CA HIS A 306 -14.12 24.47 -3.61
C HIS A 306 -15.33 23.94 -4.36
N THR A 307 -16.52 24.19 -3.82
CA THR A 307 -17.80 23.79 -4.40
C THR A 307 -18.45 25.04 -5.01
N PHE A 308 -18.45 25.14 -6.35
CA PHE A 308 -19.15 26.21 -7.04
C PHE A 308 -20.67 26.06 -6.92
N SER A 309 -21.14 24.79 -7.06
CA SER A 309 -22.55 24.39 -6.97
C SER A 309 -22.60 22.87 -6.80
N ASP A 310 -23.79 22.29 -6.59
CA ASP A 310 -23.99 20.82 -6.55
C ASP A 310 -23.49 20.11 -7.82
N ARG A 311 -23.33 20.84 -8.91
CA ARG A 311 -22.92 20.33 -10.23
C ARG A 311 -21.50 20.69 -10.64
N SER A 312 -20.78 21.46 -9.85
CA SER A 312 -19.43 21.86 -10.18
C SER A 312 -18.58 22.07 -8.93
N ASP A 313 -17.45 21.42 -8.89
CA ASP A 313 -16.44 21.55 -7.84
C ASP A 313 -15.04 21.38 -8.42
N PHE A 314 -14.04 21.89 -7.71
CA PHE A 314 -12.64 21.55 -7.98
C PHE A 314 -11.90 21.13 -6.72
N GLN A 315 -10.80 20.44 -6.94
CA GLN A 315 -9.80 20.13 -5.95
C GLN A 315 -8.42 20.51 -6.46
N LEU A 316 -7.67 21.22 -5.65
CA LEU A 316 -6.22 21.42 -5.80
C LEU A 316 -5.52 20.70 -4.66
N GLN A 317 -4.56 19.83 -5.00
CA GLN A 317 -3.71 19.17 -4.05
C GLN A 317 -2.25 19.42 -4.40
N THR A 318 -1.43 19.71 -3.41
CA THR A 318 0.01 19.73 -3.55
C THR A 318 0.64 18.98 -2.39
N TYR A 319 1.78 18.34 -2.63
CA TYR A 319 2.54 17.76 -1.55
C TYR A 319 4.06 17.85 -1.80
N TYR A 320 4.78 17.87 -0.71
CA TYR A 320 6.20 17.60 -0.60
C TYR A 320 6.39 16.26 0.10
N ASP A 321 7.33 15.46 -0.36
CA ASP A 321 7.71 14.17 0.25
C ASP A 321 9.23 14.01 0.17
N HIS A 322 9.85 13.66 1.29
CA HIS A 322 11.28 13.45 1.40
C HIS A 322 11.56 12.10 2.03
N THR A 323 12.47 11.35 1.44
CA THR A 323 13.00 10.08 1.95
C THR A 323 14.51 10.10 1.89
N ASP A 324 15.15 9.83 3.01
CA ASP A 324 16.59 9.60 3.14
C ASP A 324 16.78 8.16 3.66
N ARG A 325 17.46 7.32 2.87
CA ARG A 325 17.60 5.89 3.12
C ARG A 325 19.06 5.47 2.98
N HIS A 326 19.54 4.77 3.99
CA HIS A 326 20.87 4.16 4.00
C HIS A 326 20.71 2.64 3.94
N PHE A 327 21.28 2.02 2.94
CA PHE A 327 21.29 0.57 2.80
C PHE A 327 22.52 -0.03 3.50
N VAL A 328 22.37 -1.25 4.02
CA VAL A 328 23.43 -1.96 4.76
C VAL A 328 24.72 -2.10 3.94
N ASN A 329 24.63 -2.24 2.63
CA ASN A 329 25.77 -2.30 1.73
C ASN A 329 26.52 -0.97 1.53
N GLY A 330 26.01 0.15 2.10
CA GLY A 330 26.59 1.49 2.00
C GLY A 330 26.08 2.34 0.84
N LEU A 331 25.10 1.84 0.05
CA LEU A 331 24.35 2.68 -0.89
C LEU A 331 23.47 3.63 -0.09
N GLU A 332 23.35 4.89 -0.50
CA GLU A 332 22.45 5.86 0.13
C GLU A 332 21.53 6.50 -0.92
N GLU A 333 20.30 6.81 -0.54
CA GLU A 333 19.27 7.45 -1.37
C GLU A 333 18.76 8.71 -0.66
N ASP A 334 18.80 9.87 -1.31
CA ASP A 334 18.05 11.09 -0.93
C ASP A 334 17.06 11.40 -2.06
N LEU A 335 15.77 11.30 -1.77
CA LEU A 335 14.68 11.54 -2.72
C LEU A 335 13.76 12.64 -2.21
N LYS A 336 13.64 13.73 -3.00
CA LYS A 336 12.70 14.82 -2.76
C LYS A 336 11.69 14.89 -3.88
N THR A 337 10.41 14.81 -3.53
CA THR A 337 9.28 14.83 -4.47
C THR A 337 8.40 16.05 -4.21
N TYR A 338 8.09 16.78 -5.26
CA TYR A 338 7.13 17.88 -5.27
C TYR A 338 6.04 17.53 -6.28
N ASP A 339 4.79 17.60 -5.85
CA ASP A 339 3.63 17.25 -6.69
C ASP A 339 2.56 18.31 -6.58
N ILE A 340 1.92 18.61 -7.69
CA ILE A 340 0.73 19.43 -7.76
C ILE A 340 -0.27 18.80 -8.72
N GLU A 341 -1.49 18.63 -8.29
CA GLU A 341 -2.61 18.13 -9.09
C GLU A 341 -3.83 19.03 -8.90
N TRP A 342 -4.37 19.49 -10.02
CA TRP A 342 -5.64 20.18 -10.11
C TRP A 342 -6.65 19.32 -10.84
N GLN A 343 -7.87 19.26 -10.31
CA GLN A 343 -9.00 18.52 -10.88
C GLN A 343 -10.26 19.34 -10.79
N ASN A 344 -11.08 19.30 -11.82
CA ASN A 344 -12.41 19.91 -11.85
C ASN A 344 -13.46 18.89 -12.26
N ARG A 345 -14.63 18.98 -11.64
CA ARG A 345 -15.82 18.27 -12.04
C ARG A 345 -16.87 19.28 -12.51
N PHE A 346 -17.49 18.99 -13.64
CA PHE A 346 -18.54 19.81 -14.21
C PHE A 346 -19.67 18.94 -14.78
N GLN A 347 -20.90 19.17 -14.32
CA GLN A 347 -22.10 18.42 -14.69
C GLN A 347 -23.12 19.36 -15.32
N PRO A 348 -23.06 19.60 -16.65
CA PRO A 348 -23.98 20.52 -17.34
C PRO A 348 -25.45 20.07 -17.28
N SER A 349 -25.69 18.75 -17.15
CA SER A 349 -27.03 18.20 -16.96
C SER A 349 -26.95 16.89 -16.15
N GLN A 350 -28.10 16.36 -15.74
CA GLN A 350 -28.15 15.07 -15.03
C GLN A 350 -27.59 13.88 -15.85
N LYS A 351 -27.50 14.03 -17.18
CA LYS A 351 -26.99 12.97 -18.06
C LYS A 351 -25.50 13.06 -18.34
N HIS A 352 -24.88 14.20 -18.16
CA HIS A 352 -23.52 14.48 -18.61
C HIS A 352 -22.64 14.93 -17.45
N THR A 353 -21.56 14.22 -17.17
CA THR A 353 -20.55 14.64 -16.19
C THR A 353 -19.18 14.61 -16.84
N PHE A 354 -18.43 15.68 -16.71
CA PHE A 354 -17.04 15.81 -17.12
C PHE A 354 -16.17 15.90 -15.86
N THR A 355 -15.09 15.13 -15.84
CA THR A 355 -14.01 15.26 -14.85
C THR A 355 -12.71 15.40 -15.63
N PHE A 356 -11.96 16.44 -15.37
CA PHE A 356 -10.70 16.71 -16.05
C PHE A 356 -9.70 17.32 -15.09
N GLY A 357 -8.43 17.18 -15.39
CA GLY A 357 -7.40 17.70 -14.52
C GLY A 357 -6.01 17.72 -15.16
N LEU A 358 -5.13 18.42 -14.48
CA LEU A 358 -3.72 18.59 -14.82
C LEU A 358 -2.87 18.23 -13.62
N GLY A 359 -1.71 17.66 -13.86
CA GLY A 359 -0.76 17.33 -12.80
C GLY A 359 0.68 17.51 -13.24
N ALA A 360 1.53 17.86 -12.28
CA ALA A 360 2.97 17.94 -12.48
C ALA A 360 3.67 17.38 -11.23
N ARG A 361 4.69 16.56 -11.46
CA ARG A 361 5.57 16.02 -10.43
C ARG A 361 7.00 16.28 -10.80
N PHE A 362 7.75 16.76 -9.85
CA PHE A 362 9.20 16.92 -9.92
C PHE A 362 9.83 16.08 -8.82
N MET A 363 10.84 15.29 -9.16
CA MET A 363 11.62 14.50 -8.22
C MET A 363 13.09 14.81 -8.39
N HIS A 364 13.76 15.09 -7.28
CA HIS A 364 15.20 15.19 -7.20
C HIS A 364 15.69 13.96 -6.47
N HIS A 365 16.44 13.11 -7.19
CA HIS A 365 16.90 11.81 -6.70
C HIS A 365 18.41 11.79 -6.73
N ASP A 366 19.02 11.74 -5.56
CA ASP A 366 20.47 11.69 -5.36
C ASP A 366 20.85 10.35 -4.72
N MET A 367 21.87 9.70 -5.31
CA MET A 367 22.36 8.39 -4.89
C MET A 367 23.85 8.49 -4.56
N LYS A 368 24.25 8.00 -3.39
CA LYS A 368 25.65 7.78 -3.10
C LYS A 368 26.01 6.36 -3.51
N ASN A 369 26.64 6.24 -4.68
CA ASN A 369 27.01 4.97 -5.27
C ASN A 369 28.21 4.33 -4.56
N LEU A 370 28.30 3.00 -4.66
CA LEU A 370 29.51 2.25 -4.40
C LEU A 370 30.39 2.21 -5.68
N GLU A 371 31.63 1.78 -5.54
CA GLU A 371 32.57 1.73 -6.68
C GLU A 371 32.08 0.83 -7.83
N LEU A 372 31.47 -0.33 -7.49
CA LEU A 372 31.04 -1.33 -8.47
C LEU A 372 29.53 -1.47 -8.60
N PHE A 373 28.75 -0.72 -7.81
CA PHE A 373 27.29 -0.87 -7.71
C PHE A 373 26.63 0.48 -7.50
N GLY A 374 25.63 0.82 -8.33
CA GLY A 374 24.89 2.07 -8.15
C GLY A 374 24.14 2.52 -9.39
N PHE A 375 23.91 3.82 -9.47
CA PHE A 375 23.12 4.50 -10.50
C PHE A 375 23.93 5.59 -11.18
N TRP A 376 23.94 5.60 -12.51
CA TRP A 376 24.67 6.60 -13.30
C TRP A 376 23.75 7.31 -14.30
N PRO A 377 23.55 8.64 -14.17
CA PRO A 377 24.19 9.53 -13.19
C PRO A 377 23.66 9.29 -11.76
N ALA A 378 24.48 9.55 -10.74
CA ALA A 378 24.09 9.43 -9.34
C ALA A 378 22.95 10.41 -9.03
N GLU A 379 23.12 11.70 -9.30
CA GLU A 379 22.06 12.71 -9.20
C GLU A 379 21.20 12.73 -10.48
N LYS A 380 19.87 12.68 -10.32
CA LYS A 380 18.94 12.79 -11.45
C LYS A 380 17.68 13.57 -11.08
N LYS A 381 17.29 14.47 -11.98
CA LYS A 381 16.01 15.19 -11.91
C LYS A 381 15.01 14.52 -12.80
N LEU A 382 13.88 14.09 -12.21
CA LEU A 382 12.82 13.39 -12.92
C LEU A 382 11.57 14.25 -12.95
N PHE A 383 10.91 14.28 -14.11
CA PHE A 383 9.68 15.03 -14.33
C PHE A 383 8.58 14.12 -14.81
N LEU A 384 7.35 14.45 -14.41
CA LEU A 384 6.15 13.81 -14.90
C LEU A 384 5.07 14.88 -15.05
N TYR A 385 4.55 15.05 -16.27
CA TYR A 385 3.43 15.95 -16.57
C TYR A 385 2.27 15.15 -17.10
N ASN A 386 1.07 15.48 -16.68
CA ASN A 386 -0.11 14.77 -17.15
C ASN A 386 -1.33 15.68 -17.30
N ALA A 387 -2.20 15.26 -18.21
CA ALA A 387 -3.54 15.81 -18.34
C ALA A 387 -4.52 14.65 -18.53
N PHE A 388 -5.69 14.73 -17.93
CA PHE A 388 -6.73 13.74 -18.13
C PHE A 388 -8.10 14.35 -18.35
N VAL A 389 -8.94 13.62 -19.06
CA VAL A 389 -10.36 13.89 -19.20
C VAL A 389 -11.15 12.60 -19.10
N GLN A 390 -12.24 12.65 -18.36
CA GLN A 390 -13.22 11.58 -18.28
C GLN A 390 -14.61 12.16 -18.51
N TYR A 391 -15.36 11.51 -19.37
CA TYR A 391 -16.75 11.85 -19.67
C TYR A 391 -17.65 10.69 -19.27
N GLU A 392 -18.69 10.99 -18.52
CA GLU A 392 -19.72 10.06 -18.09
C GLU A 392 -21.06 10.47 -18.69
N TYR A 393 -21.71 9.52 -19.34
CA TYR A 393 -22.99 9.69 -19.99
C TYR A 393 -24.03 8.70 -19.45
N GLN A 394 -25.09 9.22 -18.87
CA GLN A 394 -26.25 8.44 -18.45
C GLN A 394 -27.13 8.19 -19.69
N ILE A 395 -26.88 7.09 -20.40
CA ILE A 395 -27.64 6.69 -21.58
C ILE A 395 -29.11 6.52 -21.21
N ILE A 396 -29.34 5.76 -20.15
CA ILE A 396 -30.64 5.63 -19.47
C ILE A 396 -30.41 6.06 -18.02
N PRO A 397 -31.02 7.15 -17.56
CA PRO A 397 -30.84 7.65 -16.19
C PRO A 397 -31.00 6.52 -15.16
N GLU A 398 -30.06 6.47 -14.22
CA GLU A 398 -29.97 5.47 -13.13
C GLU A 398 -29.82 4.00 -13.56
N LYS A 399 -29.93 3.68 -14.87
CA LYS A 399 -29.88 2.28 -15.35
C LYS A 399 -28.68 1.96 -16.23
N LEU A 400 -28.34 2.85 -17.16
CA LEU A 400 -27.24 2.55 -18.10
C LEU A 400 -26.31 3.73 -18.23
N ARG A 401 -25.07 3.54 -17.80
CA ARG A 401 -24.01 4.54 -17.79
C ARG A 401 -22.84 4.09 -18.65
N LEU A 402 -22.37 4.98 -19.49
CA LEU A 402 -21.11 4.88 -20.22
C LEU A 402 -20.11 5.86 -19.61
N THR A 403 -18.91 5.41 -19.33
CA THR A 403 -17.78 6.26 -18.93
C THR A 403 -16.64 6.03 -19.93
N ILE A 404 -16.15 7.10 -20.53
CA ILE A 404 -14.97 7.09 -21.40
C ILE A 404 -13.98 8.13 -20.92
N GLY A 405 -12.71 7.86 -21.05
CA GLY A 405 -11.67 8.81 -20.65
C GLY A 405 -10.31 8.44 -21.18
N SER A 406 -9.38 9.36 -21.04
CA SER A 406 -7.97 9.11 -21.29
C SER A 406 -7.11 10.04 -20.47
N LYS A 407 -5.94 9.57 -20.08
CA LYS A 407 -4.85 10.36 -19.56
C LYS A 407 -3.70 10.37 -20.54
N ILE A 408 -3.15 11.54 -20.78
CA ILE A 408 -1.90 11.72 -21.50
C ILE A 408 -0.84 12.09 -20.48
N GLU A 409 0.28 11.40 -20.55
CA GLU A 409 1.39 11.57 -19.60
C GLU A 409 2.72 11.60 -20.33
N HIS A 410 3.62 12.47 -19.88
CA HIS A 410 5.00 12.56 -20.32
C HIS A 410 5.92 12.50 -19.11
N SER A 411 6.94 11.62 -19.15
CA SER A 411 7.94 11.50 -18.08
C SER A 411 9.37 11.65 -18.65
N THR A 412 10.34 11.79 -17.75
CA THR A 412 11.76 11.83 -18.10
C THR A 412 12.21 10.63 -18.93
N TYR A 413 11.66 9.43 -18.64
CA TYR A 413 12.07 8.18 -19.30
C TYR A 413 11.14 7.76 -20.42
N SER A 414 9.92 8.30 -20.50
CA SER A 414 8.96 7.96 -21.54
C SER A 414 8.51 9.23 -22.27
N LYS A 415 8.31 9.10 -23.58
CA LYS A 415 7.63 10.12 -24.40
C LYS A 415 6.16 10.17 -24.00
N PHE A 416 5.35 10.95 -24.73
CA PHE A 416 3.91 11.00 -24.50
C PHE A 416 3.29 9.62 -24.59
N GLN A 417 2.61 9.22 -23.52
CA GLN A 417 1.87 7.98 -23.38
C GLN A 417 0.39 8.30 -23.14
N HIS A 418 -0.49 7.50 -23.68
CA HIS A 418 -1.93 7.64 -23.48
C HIS A 418 -2.50 6.41 -22.78
N GLN A 419 -3.44 6.62 -21.89
CA GLN A 419 -4.06 5.59 -21.06
C GLN A 419 -5.59 5.72 -21.14
N PRO A 420 -6.20 5.24 -22.26
CA PRO A 420 -7.65 5.28 -22.46
C PRO A 420 -8.37 4.24 -21.61
N ASN A 421 -9.64 4.53 -21.30
CA ASN A 421 -10.59 3.57 -20.79
C ASN A 421 -11.99 3.77 -21.38
N ALA A 422 -12.76 2.68 -21.40
CA ALA A 422 -14.20 2.72 -21.65
C ALA A 422 -14.86 1.74 -20.66
N ARG A 423 -15.92 2.20 -19.98
CA ARG A 423 -16.65 1.39 -18.99
C ARG A 423 -18.15 1.54 -19.20
N PHE A 424 -18.86 0.42 -19.07
CA PHE A 424 -20.30 0.35 -19.03
C PHE A 424 -20.75 -0.13 -17.65
N ALA A 425 -21.80 0.49 -17.11
CA ALA A 425 -22.50 0.01 -15.94
C ALA A 425 -23.98 -0.10 -16.27
N PHE A 426 -24.57 -1.29 -16.12
CA PHE A 426 -25.99 -1.55 -16.31
C PHE A 426 -26.61 -1.99 -14.97
N THR A 427 -27.47 -1.14 -14.43
CA THR A 427 -28.18 -1.33 -13.16
C THR A 427 -29.68 -1.46 -13.45
N PRO A 428 -30.16 -2.66 -13.84
CA PRO A 428 -31.57 -2.85 -14.22
C PRO A 428 -32.53 -2.57 -13.08
N ASN A 429 -32.09 -2.74 -11.85
CA ASN A 429 -32.83 -2.50 -10.61
C ASN A 429 -31.87 -2.12 -9.48
N LYS A 430 -32.37 -1.80 -8.29
CA LYS A 430 -31.57 -1.34 -7.14
C LYS A 430 -30.67 -2.42 -6.52
N VAL A 431 -30.84 -3.69 -6.90
CA VAL A 431 -30.12 -4.82 -6.28
C VAL A 431 -29.04 -5.43 -7.17
N GLN A 432 -28.95 -5.05 -8.45
CA GLN A 432 -28.00 -5.64 -9.39
C GLN A 432 -27.30 -4.59 -10.24
N THR A 433 -26.00 -4.78 -10.42
CA THR A 433 -25.18 -4.00 -11.37
C THR A 433 -24.29 -4.95 -12.16
N TYR A 434 -24.42 -4.91 -13.46
CA TYR A 434 -23.49 -5.54 -14.42
C TYR A 434 -22.57 -4.48 -14.98
N TRP A 435 -21.30 -4.79 -15.11
CA TRP A 435 -20.37 -3.83 -15.68
C TRP A 435 -19.36 -4.53 -16.59
N ALA A 436 -18.84 -3.77 -17.53
CA ALA A 436 -17.75 -4.15 -18.42
C ALA A 436 -16.77 -3.01 -18.55
N ALA A 437 -15.48 -3.33 -18.69
CA ALA A 437 -14.43 -2.33 -18.87
C ALA A 437 -13.39 -2.81 -19.89
N ALA A 438 -12.88 -1.86 -20.68
CA ALA A 438 -11.67 -2.01 -21.48
C ALA A 438 -10.74 -0.84 -21.16
N SER A 439 -9.49 -1.13 -20.82
CA SER A 439 -8.56 -0.12 -20.31
C SER A 439 -7.13 -0.41 -20.77
N ARG A 440 -6.35 0.65 -20.98
CA ARG A 440 -4.90 0.56 -21.12
C ARG A 440 -4.22 1.31 -19.99
N ALA A 441 -3.18 0.72 -19.38
CA ALA A 441 -2.29 1.38 -18.43
C ALA A 441 -0.83 1.06 -18.75
N ILE A 442 0.08 1.86 -18.19
CA ILE A 442 1.51 1.69 -18.37
C ILE A 442 2.26 1.71 -17.03
N ARG A 443 3.42 1.06 -17.03
CA ARG A 443 4.48 1.30 -16.04
C ARG A 443 5.59 2.13 -16.70
N ASN A 444 5.92 3.25 -16.09
CA ASN A 444 7.10 4.02 -16.50
C ASN A 444 8.39 3.29 -16.10
N PRO A 445 9.46 3.39 -16.90
CA PRO A 445 10.78 2.91 -16.51
C PRO A 445 11.23 3.50 -15.18
N SER A 446 11.89 2.69 -14.38
CA SER A 446 12.53 3.08 -13.13
C SER A 446 14.01 3.40 -13.33
N ARG A 447 14.68 3.87 -12.27
CA ARG A 447 16.12 4.07 -12.32
C ARG A 447 16.89 2.74 -12.43
N ILE A 448 16.35 1.64 -11.86
CA ILE A 448 16.92 0.30 -12.08
C ILE A 448 16.87 -0.06 -13.57
N ASP A 449 15.77 0.22 -14.24
CA ASP A 449 15.61 -0.13 -15.65
C ASP A 449 16.55 0.65 -16.58
N ARG A 450 16.94 1.88 -16.19
CA ARG A 450 17.64 2.84 -17.07
C ARG A 450 19.05 3.17 -16.62
N ASP A 451 19.28 3.41 -15.33
CA ASP A 451 20.49 4.07 -14.82
C ASP A 451 21.34 3.15 -13.95
N PHE A 452 20.87 1.95 -13.64
CA PHE A 452 21.57 1.01 -12.76
C PHE A 452 22.77 0.35 -13.44
N SER A 453 23.83 0.10 -12.68
CA SER A 453 24.94 -0.74 -13.11
C SER A 453 25.56 -1.49 -11.93
N PHE A 454 25.89 -2.75 -12.17
CA PHE A 454 26.66 -3.60 -11.28
C PHE A 454 27.85 -4.19 -12.04
N SER A 455 29.05 -3.99 -11.52
CA SER A 455 30.32 -4.45 -12.09
C SER A 455 30.95 -5.51 -11.21
N LEU A 456 31.60 -6.52 -11.81
CA LEU A 456 32.39 -7.53 -11.10
C LEU A 456 33.77 -7.02 -10.71
N ALA A 457 34.30 -6.08 -11.48
CA ALA A 457 35.54 -5.39 -11.26
C ALA A 457 35.52 -4.03 -12.00
N PRO A 458 36.41 -3.08 -11.72
CA PRO A 458 36.53 -1.85 -12.49
C PRO A 458 36.59 -2.13 -13.99
N GLY A 459 35.65 -1.58 -14.76
CA GLY A 459 35.52 -1.76 -16.21
C GLY A 459 34.90 -3.08 -16.68
N VAL A 460 34.47 -3.99 -15.78
CA VAL A 460 33.82 -5.26 -16.12
C VAL A 460 32.36 -5.21 -15.63
N VAL A 461 31.48 -4.64 -16.44
CA VAL A 461 30.06 -4.54 -16.14
C VAL A 461 29.40 -5.92 -16.27
N PHE A 462 28.67 -6.34 -15.23
CA PHE A 462 27.91 -7.59 -15.20
C PHE A 462 26.44 -7.37 -15.59
N LEU A 463 25.76 -6.43 -14.92
CA LEU A 463 24.36 -6.09 -15.16
C LEU A 463 24.19 -4.58 -15.24
N GLN A 464 23.42 -4.13 -16.23
CA GLN A 464 23.13 -2.71 -16.39
C GLN A 464 21.70 -2.44 -16.87
N GLY A 465 21.19 -1.24 -16.57
CA GLY A 465 20.01 -0.66 -17.20
C GLY A 465 20.31 -0.25 -18.65
N SER A 466 19.26 0.20 -19.36
CA SER A 466 19.37 0.58 -20.78
C SER A 466 18.61 1.86 -21.08
N ASP A 467 19.24 2.76 -21.84
CA ASP A 467 18.56 3.93 -22.39
C ASP A 467 17.44 3.56 -23.39
N GLU A 468 17.43 2.35 -23.90
CA GLU A 468 16.40 1.81 -24.79
C GLU A 468 15.22 1.20 -24.02
N PHE A 469 15.33 0.99 -22.70
CA PHE A 469 14.24 0.41 -21.90
C PHE A 469 13.01 1.32 -21.97
N GLY A 470 11.92 0.81 -22.56
CA GLY A 470 10.67 1.51 -22.77
C GLY A 470 9.64 1.29 -21.65
N VAL A 471 8.41 1.74 -21.89
CA VAL A 471 7.28 1.46 -20.97
C VAL A 471 6.85 0.01 -21.07
N GLU A 472 6.42 -0.56 -19.95
CA GLU A 472 5.61 -1.78 -19.96
C GLU A 472 4.14 -1.36 -20.07
N SER A 473 3.33 -2.08 -20.82
CA SER A 473 1.92 -1.77 -20.99
C SER A 473 1.01 -2.96 -20.74
N VAL A 474 -0.21 -2.67 -20.31
CA VAL A 474 -1.30 -3.64 -20.18
C VAL A 474 -2.52 -3.15 -20.92
N GLU A 475 -3.15 -4.05 -21.68
CA GLU A 475 -4.52 -3.93 -22.18
C GLU A 475 -5.40 -4.91 -21.39
N ALA A 476 -6.41 -4.41 -20.72
CA ALA A 476 -7.27 -5.20 -19.83
C ALA A 476 -8.72 -5.16 -20.28
N PHE A 477 -9.35 -6.32 -20.24
CA PHE A 477 -10.78 -6.52 -20.46
C PHE A 477 -11.38 -7.15 -19.21
N GLU A 478 -12.43 -6.56 -18.70
CA GLU A 478 -13.03 -6.94 -17.43
C GLU A 478 -14.54 -7.03 -17.56
N LEU A 479 -15.14 -8.01 -16.90
CA LEU A 479 -16.58 -8.15 -16.73
C LEU A 479 -16.88 -8.36 -15.24
N GLY A 480 -17.94 -7.78 -14.77
CA GLY A 480 -18.33 -7.98 -13.38
C GLY A 480 -19.83 -7.88 -13.13
N TRP A 481 -20.22 -8.48 -12.02
CA TRP A 481 -21.57 -8.50 -11.52
C TRP A 481 -21.57 -8.25 -10.02
N ARG A 482 -22.43 -7.32 -9.59
CA ARG A 482 -22.72 -7.11 -8.17
C ARG A 482 -24.18 -7.40 -7.90
N TYR A 483 -24.40 -8.06 -6.79
CA TYR A 483 -25.74 -8.47 -6.38
C TYR A 483 -25.94 -8.20 -4.90
N GLN A 484 -26.92 -7.36 -4.60
CA GLN A 484 -27.31 -6.95 -3.25
C GLN A 484 -28.80 -7.28 -3.03
N PRO A 485 -29.13 -8.58 -2.81
CA PRO A 485 -30.54 -9.00 -2.65
C PRO A 485 -31.20 -8.41 -1.42
N LEU A 486 -30.41 -8.16 -0.38
CA LEU A 486 -30.81 -7.58 0.90
C LEU A 486 -29.83 -6.47 1.28
N SER A 487 -30.24 -5.54 2.13
CA SER A 487 -29.38 -4.46 2.61
C SER A 487 -28.12 -4.94 3.35
N ASN A 488 -28.12 -6.16 3.87
CA ASN A 488 -27.04 -6.78 4.64
C ASN A 488 -26.19 -7.80 3.86
N VAL A 489 -26.48 -8.05 2.57
CA VAL A 489 -25.76 -9.02 1.73
C VAL A 489 -25.23 -8.33 0.49
N ASN A 490 -23.93 -8.41 0.27
CA ASN A 490 -23.28 -7.94 -0.94
C ASN A 490 -22.42 -9.06 -1.55
N LEU A 491 -22.69 -9.42 -2.80
CA LEU A 491 -21.91 -10.34 -3.59
C LEU A 491 -21.30 -9.57 -4.78
N SER A 492 -20.00 -9.72 -4.99
CA SER A 492 -19.30 -9.19 -6.15
C SER A 492 -18.53 -10.31 -6.85
N VAL A 493 -18.71 -10.43 -8.15
CA VAL A 493 -17.99 -11.35 -9.02
C VAL A 493 -17.38 -10.54 -10.14
N SER A 494 -16.09 -10.73 -10.43
CA SER A 494 -15.41 -10.15 -11.57
C SER A 494 -14.50 -11.14 -12.24
N THR A 495 -14.37 -11.04 -13.56
CA THR A 495 -13.42 -11.77 -14.37
C THR A 495 -12.57 -10.80 -15.15
N PHE A 496 -11.34 -11.17 -15.43
CA PHE A 496 -10.40 -10.32 -16.14
C PHE A 496 -9.54 -11.10 -17.12
N TYR A 497 -9.15 -10.43 -18.20
CA TYR A 497 -8.13 -10.84 -19.13
C TYR A 497 -7.23 -9.64 -19.41
N ASN A 498 -5.93 -9.76 -19.10
CA ASN A 498 -4.93 -8.72 -19.26
C ASN A 498 -3.86 -9.22 -20.24
N LYS A 499 -3.55 -8.42 -21.24
CA LYS A 499 -2.44 -8.63 -22.18
C LYS A 499 -1.33 -7.65 -21.86
N TYR A 500 -0.13 -8.16 -21.58
CA TYR A 500 1.04 -7.37 -21.26
C TYR A 500 2.04 -7.38 -22.40
N GLU A 501 2.67 -6.23 -22.63
CA GLU A 501 3.72 -6.06 -23.62
C GLU A 501 4.89 -5.27 -23.00
N GLY A 502 6.12 -5.60 -23.43
CA GLY A 502 7.32 -4.93 -23.01
C GLY A 502 7.70 -5.15 -21.56
N ILE A 503 7.35 -6.29 -20.95
CA ILE A 503 7.77 -6.67 -19.61
C ILE A 503 9.29 -6.78 -19.56
N ARG A 504 9.88 -6.45 -18.41
CA ARG A 504 11.34 -6.49 -18.17
C ARG A 504 11.92 -7.87 -18.53
N SER A 505 13.05 -7.86 -19.23
CA SER A 505 13.92 -9.00 -19.49
C SER A 505 15.37 -8.68 -19.13
N ALA A 506 16.21 -9.70 -19.05
CA ALA A 506 17.64 -9.62 -18.83
C ALA A 506 18.37 -10.22 -20.05
N GLU A 507 18.78 -9.37 -20.99
CA GLU A 507 19.32 -9.78 -22.27
C GLU A 507 20.86 -9.84 -22.22
N PRO A 508 21.49 -10.98 -22.59
CA PRO A 508 22.94 -11.07 -22.67
C PRO A 508 23.45 -10.27 -23.88
N ALA A 509 24.63 -9.67 -23.75
CA ALA A 509 25.30 -9.04 -24.89
C ALA A 509 25.68 -10.09 -25.96
N PRO A 510 25.77 -9.72 -27.25
CA PRO A 510 26.20 -10.62 -28.33
C PRO A 510 27.74 -10.80 -28.31
N THR A 511 28.32 -11.07 -27.16
CA THR A 511 29.74 -11.32 -26.88
C THR A 511 29.95 -12.78 -26.49
N VAL A 512 31.18 -13.27 -26.49
CA VAL A 512 31.49 -14.69 -26.17
C VAL A 512 31.10 -15.05 -24.72
N ASP A 513 31.22 -14.10 -23.80
CA ASP A 513 30.88 -14.24 -22.40
C ASP A 513 29.45 -13.78 -22.06
N GLY A 514 28.70 -13.23 -23.03
CA GLY A 514 27.34 -12.71 -22.83
C GLY A 514 27.25 -11.43 -21.99
N LEU A 515 28.36 -10.80 -21.66
CA LEU A 515 28.40 -9.61 -20.79
C LEU A 515 28.58 -8.31 -21.59
N PRO A 516 28.00 -7.20 -21.10
CA PRO A 516 27.09 -7.10 -19.95
C PRO A 516 25.70 -7.66 -20.21
N ILE A 517 25.03 -8.15 -19.15
CA ILE A 517 23.60 -8.40 -19.20
C ILE A 517 22.89 -7.04 -19.15
N THR A 518 21.96 -6.80 -20.04
CA THR A 518 21.27 -5.50 -20.16
C THR A 518 19.76 -5.66 -19.92
N LEU A 519 19.20 -4.80 -19.07
CA LEU A 519 17.74 -4.78 -18.86
C LEU A 519 17.03 -4.25 -20.11
N ALA A 520 16.04 -4.98 -20.58
CA ALA A 520 15.28 -4.67 -21.80
C ALA A 520 13.78 -5.02 -21.63
N ASN A 521 13.01 -4.88 -22.70
CA ASN A 521 11.56 -5.15 -22.74
C ASN A 521 11.23 -6.41 -23.56
N GLY A 522 11.95 -7.50 -23.34
CA GLY A 522 11.92 -8.71 -24.15
C GLY A 522 10.88 -9.76 -23.74
N VAL A 523 9.95 -9.44 -22.82
CA VAL A 523 8.93 -10.40 -22.37
C VAL A 523 7.53 -9.84 -22.61
N GLU A 524 6.60 -10.71 -22.98
CA GLU A 524 5.17 -10.43 -23.15
C GLU A 524 4.32 -11.57 -22.58
N GLY A 525 3.01 -11.36 -22.44
CA GLY A 525 2.13 -12.45 -22.01
C GLY A 525 0.78 -11.99 -21.50
N ASN A 526 0.08 -12.91 -20.84
CA ASN A 526 -1.30 -12.68 -20.40
C ASN A 526 -1.47 -13.08 -18.93
N THR A 527 -2.38 -12.38 -18.24
CA THR A 527 -2.98 -12.88 -16.99
C THR A 527 -4.49 -12.92 -17.15
N PHE A 528 -5.13 -13.96 -16.59
CA PHE A 528 -6.58 -14.08 -16.58
C PHE A 528 -7.04 -14.75 -15.29
N GLY A 529 -8.29 -14.50 -14.91
CA GLY A 529 -8.81 -15.04 -13.67
C GLY A 529 -10.18 -14.54 -13.28
N ALA A 530 -10.50 -14.84 -12.03
CA ALA A 530 -11.76 -14.45 -11.41
C ALA A 530 -11.57 -14.06 -9.95
N GLU A 531 -12.34 -13.09 -9.52
CA GLU A 531 -12.39 -12.59 -8.13
C GLU A 531 -13.84 -12.66 -7.67
N ILE A 532 -14.08 -13.32 -6.54
CA ILE A 532 -15.39 -13.46 -5.92
C ILE A 532 -15.28 -12.91 -4.50
N PHE A 533 -16.19 -12.06 -4.11
CA PHE A 533 -16.25 -11.50 -2.78
C PHE A 533 -17.70 -11.43 -2.28
N ILE A 534 -17.91 -11.91 -1.06
CA ILE A 534 -19.18 -11.84 -0.37
C ILE A 534 -19.00 -11.18 0.99
N GLN A 535 -19.90 -10.29 1.34
CA GLN A 535 -20.03 -9.71 2.66
C GLN A 535 -21.49 -9.88 3.12
N ASN A 536 -21.66 -10.39 4.33
CA ASN A 536 -22.99 -10.60 4.93
C ASN A 536 -22.98 -10.26 6.41
N ARG A 537 -23.74 -9.24 6.79
CA ARG A 537 -24.04 -8.94 8.18
C ARG A 537 -25.29 -9.74 8.59
N ILE A 538 -25.07 -10.99 9.01
CA ILE A 538 -26.14 -11.94 9.35
C ILE A 538 -27.04 -11.38 10.45
N SER A 539 -26.44 -10.68 11.42
CA SER A 539 -27.13 -10.03 12.52
C SER A 539 -26.32 -8.87 13.08
N THR A 540 -26.81 -8.15 14.07
CA THR A 540 -26.09 -7.08 14.75
C THR A 540 -24.84 -7.57 15.48
N TRP A 541 -24.76 -8.87 15.78
CA TRP A 541 -23.66 -9.49 16.49
C TRP A 541 -22.73 -10.33 15.60
N LEU A 542 -23.07 -10.57 14.30
CA LEU A 542 -22.28 -11.42 13.40
C LEU A 542 -22.15 -10.77 12.03
N ASN A 543 -20.91 -10.44 11.65
CA ASN A 543 -20.52 -10.02 10.31
C ASN A 543 -19.56 -11.05 9.71
N ILE A 544 -19.79 -11.46 8.48
CA ILE A 544 -18.95 -12.41 7.74
C ILE A 544 -18.53 -11.79 6.42
N ARG A 545 -17.27 -11.98 6.07
CA ARG A 545 -16.70 -11.66 4.76
C ARG A 545 -15.96 -12.87 4.23
N ALA A 546 -16.11 -13.18 2.95
CA ALA A 546 -15.33 -14.22 2.30
C ALA A 546 -14.94 -13.78 0.91
N GLY A 547 -13.75 -14.19 0.47
CA GLY A 547 -13.26 -13.88 -0.85
C GLY A 547 -12.44 -15.03 -1.44
N TYR A 548 -12.50 -15.13 -2.75
CA TYR A 548 -11.72 -16.10 -3.51
C TYR A 548 -11.16 -15.43 -4.75
N THR A 549 -9.89 -15.67 -5.01
CA THR A 549 -9.20 -15.16 -6.19
C THR A 549 -8.48 -16.30 -6.91
N LEU A 550 -8.73 -16.39 -8.20
CA LEU A 550 -8.04 -17.26 -9.16
C LEU A 550 -7.22 -16.38 -10.09
N VAL A 551 -5.93 -16.69 -10.21
CA VAL A 551 -5.02 -16.04 -11.19
C VAL A 551 -4.29 -17.11 -11.99
N ARG A 552 -4.25 -16.93 -13.30
CA ARG A 552 -3.38 -17.67 -14.22
C ARG A 552 -2.55 -16.67 -15.00
N LYS A 553 -1.26 -16.98 -15.16
CA LYS A 553 -0.31 -16.14 -15.89
C LYS A 553 0.50 -17.01 -16.87
N GLU A 554 0.62 -16.51 -18.08
CA GLU A 554 1.37 -17.13 -19.16
C GLU A 554 2.27 -16.07 -19.78
N LEU A 555 3.58 -16.17 -19.51
CA LEU A 555 4.59 -15.29 -20.09
C LEU A 555 5.39 -16.04 -21.15
N ARG A 556 5.91 -15.28 -22.11
CA ARG A 556 6.76 -15.80 -23.18
C ARG A 556 7.75 -14.72 -23.64
N LEU A 557 8.79 -15.15 -24.28
CA LEU A 557 9.75 -14.24 -24.92
C LEU A 557 9.09 -13.53 -26.10
N SER A 558 9.34 -12.24 -26.22
CA SER A 558 9.03 -11.47 -27.43
C SER A 558 9.95 -11.90 -28.59
N PRO A 559 9.53 -11.76 -29.83
CA PRO A 559 10.38 -12.09 -30.98
C PRO A 559 11.74 -11.39 -30.92
N GLY A 560 12.83 -12.18 -30.94
CA GLY A 560 14.20 -11.69 -30.88
C GLY A 560 14.79 -11.53 -29.49
N SER A 561 14.03 -11.75 -28.40
CA SER A 561 14.54 -11.77 -27.04
C SER A 561 15.35 -13.05 -26.77
N ALA A 562 16.40 -12.88 -25.99
CA ALA A 562 17.26 -13.95 -25.45
C ALA A 562 17.30 -13.89 -23.90
N ASP A 563 16.18 -13.50 -23.27
CA ASP A 563 16.08 -13.32 -21.82
C ASP A 563 16.62 -14.54 -21.06
N LEU A 564 17.61 -14.30 -20.19
CA LEU A 564 18.27 -15.34 -19.41
C LEU A 564 17.34 -16.06 -18.42
N ASN A 565 16.21 -15.46 -18.06
CA ASN A 565 15.22 -16.03 -17.16
C ASN A 565 14.10 -16.76 -17.90
N GLU A 566 14.16 -16.88 -19.22
CA GLU A 566 13.13 -17.56 -20.03
C GLU A 566 11.70 -17.09 -19.70
N ALA A 567 11.53 -15.78 -19.48
CA ALA A 567 10.29 -15.12 -19.04
C ALA A 567 9.76 -15.56 -17.65
N THR A 568 10.55 -16.19 -16.81
CA THR A 568 10.10 -16.69 -15.48
C THR A 568 10.34 -15.75 -14.32
N ALA A 569 11.17 -14.70 -14.47
CA ALA A 569 11.58 -13.80 -13.41
C ALA A 569 10.43 -13.18 -12.60
N GLU A 570 9.28 -12.95 -13.22
CA GLU A 570 8.07 -12.41 -12.58
C GLU A 570 6.92 -13.41 -12.53
N SER A 571 7.20 -14.73 -12.44
CA SER A 571 6.19 -15.80 -12.57
C SER A 571 5.81 -16.49 -11.25
N ASN A 572 6.27 -15.99 -10.11
CA ASN A 572 6.10 -16.66 -8.82
C ASN A 572 4.78 -16.28 -8.10
N ASP A 573 3.64 -16.61 -8.70
CA ASP A 573 2.32 -16.26 -8.18
C ASP A 573 1.56 -17.48 -7.65
N PRO A 574 0.77 -17.33 -6.56
CA PRO A 574 -0.18 -18.35 -6.15
C PRO A 574 -1.37 -18.39 -7.11
N ALA A 575 -1.77 -19.58 -7.52
CA ALA A 575 -2.91 -19.75 -8.42
C ALA A 575 -4.25 -19.50 -7.74
N HIS A 576 -4.39 -19.91 -6.49
CA HIS A 576 -5.61 -19.84 -5.69
C HIS A 576 -5.37 -19.14 -4.38
N GLN A 577 -6.27 -18.23 -4.03
CA GLN A 577 -6.28 -17.56 -2.73
C GLN A 577 -7.70 -17.57 -2.18
N PHE A 578 -7.84 -17.83 -0.89
CA PHE A 578 -9.12 -17.77 -0.19
C PHE A 578 -8.93 -16.97 1.11
N LEU A 579 -9.90 -16.13 1.40
CA LEU A 579 -10.00 -15.34 2.63
C LEU A 579 -11.38 -15.54 3.25
N PHE A 580 -11.40 -15.78 4.55
CA PHE A 580 -12.61 -15.75 5.36
C PHE A 580 -12.37 -14.91 6.61
N GLN A 581 -13.30 -14.03 6.92
CA GLN A 581 -13.30 -13.19 8.12
C GLN A 581 -14.65 -13.31 8.82
N SER A 582 -14.61 -13.36 10.15
CA SER A 582 -15.83 -13.20 10.95
C SER A 582 -15.57 -12.28 12.13
N ASN A 583 -16.54 -11.41 12.40
CA ASN A 583 -16.55 -10.55 13.56
C ASN A 583 -17.82 -10.86 14.37
N ILE A 584 -17.64 -11.28 15.62
CA ILE A 584 -18.69 -11.72 16.52
C ILE A 584 -18.68 -10.81 17.74
N ASN A 585 -19.75 -10.05 17.93
CA ASN A 585 -19.99 -9.24 19.13
C ASN A 585 -20.74 -10.09 20.15
N LEU A 586 -20.06 -10.50 21.20
CA LEU A 586 -20.62 -11.30 22.28
C LEU A 586 -21.25 -10.41 23.37
N SER A 587 -21.99 -11.01 24.30
CA SER A 587 -22.51 -10.30 25.44
C SER A 587 -21.42 -9.79 26.39
N LYS A 588 -21.72 -8.79 27.23
CA LYS A 588 -20.82 -8.22 28.25
C LYS A 588 -19.55 -7.56 27.68
N GLY A 589 -19.61 -7.04 26.44
CA GLY A 589 -18.50 -6.30 25.84
C GLY A 589 -17.37 -7.15 25.28
N PHE A 590 -17.54 -8.46 25.12
CA PHE A 590 -16.58 -9.32 24.43
C PHE A 590 -16.79 -9.32 22.93
N GLU A 591 -15.71 -9.38 22.19
CA GLU A 591 -15.66 -9.48 20.73
C GLU A 591 -14.72 -10.59 20.32
N LEU A 592 -15.04 -11.29 19.24
CA LEU A 592 -14.18 -12.30 18.62
C LEU A 592 -14.01 -11.97 17.15
N GLY A 593 -12.78 -11.67 16.75
CA GLY A 593 -12.37 -11.53 15.36
C GLY A 593 -11.64 -12.79 14.87
N THR A 594 -11.96 -13.24 13.66
CA THR A 594 -11.31 -14.40 13.03
C THR A 594 -10.89 -14.04 11.61
N VAL A 595 -9.66 -14.34 11.24
CA VAL A 595 -9.17 -14.26 9.87
C VAL A 595 -8.56 -15.59 9.47
N LEU A 596 -9.12 -16.25 8.47
CA LEU A 596 -8.61 -17.49 7.88
C LEU A 596 -8.20 -17.20 6.44
N ARG A 597 -6.96 -17.53 6.07
CA ARG A 597 -6.42 -17.34 4.71
C ARG A 597 -5.81 -18.62 4.21
N TYR A 598 -6.15 -18.99 2.97
CA TYR A 598 -5.44 -20.02 2.22
C TYR A 598 -4.73 -19.36 1.04
N ILE A 599 -3.44 -19.64 0.90
CA ILE A 599 -2.60 -19.21 -0.21
C ILE A 599 -2.01 -20.46 -0.84
N ASP A 600 -2.19 -20.63 -2.14
CA ASP A 600 -1.63 -21.74 -2.89
C ASP A 600 -0.09 -21.63 -2.97
N ARG A 601 0.55 -22.72 -3.37
CA ARG A 601 2.02 -22.80 -3.53
C ARG A 601 2.53 -21.76 -4.53
N LEU A 602 3.75 -21.27 -4.27
CA LEU A 602 4.53 -20.54 -5.25
C LEU A 602 5.41 -21.52 -6.05
N PRO A 603 5.47 -21.40 -7.39
CA PRO A 603 6.19 -22.36 -8.23
C PRO A 603 7.71 -22.23 -8.19
N GLU A 604 8.29 -21.02 -8.30
CA GLU A 604 9.74 -20.80 -8.44
C GLU A 604 10.17 -19.42 -7.91
N PRO A 605 10.97 -19.31 -6.86
CA PRO A 605 11.40 -20.41 -5.98
C PRO A 605 10.21 -21.04 -5.25
N ARG A 606 10.25 -22.35 -5.08
CA ARG A 606 9.12 -23.11 -4.55
C ARG A 606 8.86 -22.79 -3.08
N VAL A 607 7.65 -22.32 -2.78
CA VAL A 607 7.10 -22.17 -1.45
C VAL A 607 5.83 -23.02 -1.32
N SER A 608 5.71 -23.81 -0.27
CA SER A 608 4.51 -24.62 -0.03
C SER A 608 3.29 -23.75 0.23
N GLY A 609 2.13 -24.16 -0.29
CA GLY A 609 0.86 -23.52 0.05
C GLY A 609 0.57 -23.64 1.54
N TYR A 610 -0.15 -22.67 2.10
CA TYR A 610 -0.43 -22.63 3.54
C TYR A 610 -1.84 -22.14 3.84
N THR A 611 -2.32 -22.52 5.03
CA THR A 611 -3.51 -21.94 5.66
C THR A 611 -3.07 -21.17 6.91
N GLY A 612 -3.39 -19.90 7.00
CA GLY A 612 -3.16 -19.04 8.15
C GLY A 612 -4.45 -18.79 8.91
N LEU A 613 -4.40 -18.89 10.23
CA LEU A 613 -5.49 -18.54 11.14
C LEU A 613 -5.00 -17.51 12.14
N ASP A 614 -5.70 -16.37 12.18
CA ASP A 614 -5.50 -15.32 13.16
C ASP A 614 -6.80 -15.13 13.95
N LEU A 615 -6.68 -14.95 15.27
CA LEU A 615 -7.81 -14.76 16.20
C LEU A 615 -7.55 -13.53 17.08
N ARG A 616 -8.56 -12.70 17.26
CA ARG A 616 -8.57 -11.61 18.24
C ARG A 616 -9.72 -11.80 19.21
N ILE A 617 -9.44 -11.70 20.50
CA ILE A 617 -10.41 -11.57 21.56
C ILE A 617 -10.29 -10.15 22.12
N GLY A 618 -11.33 -9.36 21.95
CA GLY A 618 -11.47 -8.02 22.51
C GLY A 618 -12.40 -8.02 23.72
N TRP A 619 -12.08 -7.19 24.72
CA TRP A 619 -12.92 -6.97 25.88
C TRP A 619 -13.02 -5.47 26.20
N HIS A 620 -14.19 -4.90 26.05
CA HIS A 620 -14.50 -3.54 26.45
C HIS A 620 -14.82 -3.54 27.95
N LEU A 621 -13.81 -3.18 28.78
CA LEU A 621 -13.95 -3.05 30.23
C LEU A 621 -14.85 -1.85 30.60
N SER A 622 -14.81 -0.80 29.80
CA SER A 622 -15.64 0.40 29.92
C SER A 622 -15.81 1.04 28.54
N GLU A 623 -16.53 2.14 28.43
CA GLU A 623 -16.64 2.95 27.21
C GLU A 623 -15.28 3.54 26.76
N HIS A 624 -14.33 3.65 27.69
CA HIS A 624 -13.02 4.26 27.48
C HIS A 624 -11.87 3.26 27.39
N LEU A 625 -12.03 2.03 27.90
CA LEU A 625 -10.92 1.09 28.06
C LEU A 625 -11.23 -0.26 27.42
N GLU A 626 -10.34 -0.68 26.52
CA GLU A 626 -10.40 -1.94 25.81
C GLU A 626 -9.10 -2.73 25.95
N ILE A 627 -9.21 -4.03 26.16
CA ILE A 627 -8.10 -4.99 26.16
C ILE A 627 -8.31 -5.96 25.01
N ASN A 628 -7.25 -6.22 24.26
CA ASN A 628 -7.23 -7.19 23.17
C ASN A 628 -6.13 -8.23 23.41
N VAL A 629 -6.45 -9.49 23.10
CA VAL A 629 -5.46 -10.58 22.97
C VAL A 629 -5.55 -11.11 21.56
N VAL A 630 -4.42 -11.12 20.87
CA VAL A 630 -4.34 -11.49 19.45
C VAL A 630 -3.35 -12.62 19.26
N GLY A 631 -3.80 -13.68 18.59
CA GLY A 631 -2.95 -14.78 18.14
C GLY A 631 -2.88 -14.77 16.61
N GLN A 632 -1.69 -14.79 16.04
CA GLN A 632 -1.44 -14.83 14.61
C GLN A 632 -0.70 -16.10 14.21
N ASN A 633 -0.94 -16.60 12.98
CA ASN A 633 -0.33 -17.84 12.48
C ASN A 633 -0.57 -19.07 13.38
N LEU A 634 -1.76 -19.21 13.95
CA LEU A 634 -2.04 -20.18 15.02
C LEU A 634 -1.93 -21.65 14.58
N LEU A 635 -2.09 -21.96 13.28
CA LEU A 635 -2.06 -23.32 12.76
C LEU A 635 -0.66 -23.90 12.60
N GLN A 636 0.39 -23.06 12.56
CA GLN A 636 1.77 -23.47 12.33
C GLN A 636 2.71 -22.72 13.28
N PRO A 637 3.79 -23.34 13.79
CA PRO A 637 4.76 -22.61 14.61
C PRO A 637 5.50 -21.52 13.82
N SER A 638 5.85 -21.80 12.58
CA SER A 638 6.43 -20.85 11.62
C SER A 638 6.09 -21.26 10.19
N ARG A 639 6.26 -20.36 9.23
CA ARG A 639 6.09 -20.62 7.80
C ARG A 639 6.87 -19.64 6.94
N THR A 640 7.27 -20.07 5.76
CA THR A 640 7.75 -19.20 4.67
C THR A 640 6.58 -18.74 3.83
N GLU A 641 6.48 -17.45 3.55
CA GLU A 641 5.46 -16.89 2.66
C GLU A 641 6.04 -16.49 1.30
N PHE A 642 7.33 -16.13 1.26
CA PHE A 642 8.08 -15.76 0.05
C PHE A 642 9.57 -16.06 0.24
N ILE A 643 10.28 -16.36 -0.85
CA ILE A 643 11.73 -16.52 -0.84
C ILE A 643 12.34 -15.43 -1.74
N ALA A 644 13.03 -14.47 -1.14
CA ALA A 644 13.78 -13.43 -1.84
C ALA A 644 15.28 -13.69 -1.82
N GLU A 645 15.77 -14.38 -0.79
CA GLU A 645 17.19 -14.60 -0.51
C GLU A 645 17.43 -15.98 0.14
N THR A 646 18.67 -16.39 0.19
CA THR A 646 19.10 -17.60 0.87
C THR A 646 20.07 -17.23 1.99
N PRO A 647 19.84 -17.67 3.26
CA PRO A 647 18.79 -18.60 3.70
C PRO A 647 17.40 -17.94 3.74
N ARG A 648 16.37 -18.75 3.44
CA ARG A 648 14.96 -18.31 3.49
C ARG A 648 14.58 -17.84 4.89
N ARG A 649 13.56 -16.97 4.97
CA ARG A 649 12.99 -16.46 6.21
C ARG A 649 11.67 -17.16 6.53
N GLU A 650 11.40 -17.37 7.82
CA GLU A 650 10.16 -17.95 8.32
C GLU A 650 9.48 -16.98 9.29
N ILE A 651 8.18 -16.81 9.10
CA ILE A 651 7.34 -15.95 9.93
C ILE A 651 6.74 -16.79 11.05
N GLU A 652 7.00 -16.41 12.28
CA GLU A 652 6.59 -17.14 13.48
C GLU A 652 5.11 -16.96 13.83
N ARG A 653 4.62 -17.88 14.68
CA ARG A 653 3.36 -17.71 15.41
C ARG A 653 3.49 -16.54 16.37
N GLY A 654 2.56 -15.57 16.24
CA GLY A 654 2.51 -14.39 17.08
C GLY A 654 1.44 -14.50 18.17
N LEU A 655 1.77 -14.02 19.37
CA LEU A 655 0.81 -13.77 20.45
C LEU A 655 1.14 -12.42 21.08
N TYR A 656 0.16 -11.51 21.13
CA TYR A 656 0.34 -10.23 21.80
C TYR A 656 -0.94 -9.72 22.48
N GLY A 657 -0.75 -8.89 23.51
CA GLY A 657 -1.79 -8.14 24.17
C GLY A 657 -1.75 -6.67 23.75
N LYS A 658 -2.91 -6.04 23.58
CA LYS A 658 -3.04 -4.61 23.27
C LYS A 658 -4.03 -3.97 24.26
N LEU A 659 -3.66 -2.83 24.82
CA LEU A 659 -4.50 -1.98 25.65
C LEU A 659 -4.78 -0.69 24.89
N SER A 660 -6.03 -0.29 24.80
CA SER A 660 -6.46 0.96 24.15
C SER A 660 -7.33 1.76 25.12
N TRP A 661 -7.05 3.06 25.21
CA TRP A 661 -7.80 4.00 26.05
C TRP A 661 -8.22 5.23 25.24
N ARG A 662 -9.49 5.65 25.38
CA ARG A 662 -10.11 6.78 24.67
C ARG A 662 -10.84 7.71 25.64
N LEU A 663 -10.70 9.03 25.44
CA LEU A 663 -11.46 10.09 26.13
C LEU A 663 -12.34 10.83 25.13
#